data_5cadeaea46ebf0329a9753b916c05b39
#
_entry.id   5cadeaea46ebf0329a9753b916c05b39
#
_cell.length_a   1.000
_cell.length_b   1.000
_cell.length_c   1.000
_cell.angle_alpha   90.00
_cell.angle_beta   90.00
_cell.angle_gamma   90.00
#
_symmetry.space_group_name_H-M   'P 1'
#
loop_
_entity.id
_entity.type
_entity.pdbx_description
1 polymer ?
#
loop_
_entity_poly.entity_id
_entity_poly.type
_entity_poly.pdbx_seq_one_letter_code
_entity_poly.pdbx_strand_id
1 'polypeptide(L)'
;MKKWLLVILSASLLCTACTKDKAAKIDRLALVERNNPHVTSFDSLTALSVGNGNFAFTVDATGLQTYPESYAKGIPLGTQTQWGWHSFPNPNNYKLEETFKEYDFGRGHKELYAVQFNEKGRQHDAADWYRINPHRLHLGNIGFELTNEDGTLVQSKDIESIDQHLDLWNGIIESTFKVNGEIVEVKTAAHPSSDRLAVSVASPLISKGALKINLRFSYPTGGHADDACDRTVPNKHKTEVVSQDDNNYVLKRTLDADTYFVTLKTDGKSTLSEKEAHYLLLTPESDEFSFVCEFTDSAAAQIADNNAGLTFDESSKYWQDFWQRGGAIDFSNATDSRAKELERRIILSQYLMAIQSAGMYPPQETGLTYNSWFGKFHLEMHWWHAVHFALWNRIDLLERSMDWYATAYPIAKSIAERQGFDGLRWMKMTDPSATEAPSKVGSFLIWQQPHFIYMAELIYRANPSPEVIEKYGFLVEETAKFMASFATYDELEGRYLLKGIIAAQETLRASETINPPFEVSYWHYAMGVAQKWRERADTSRNMEWDELIDKLSPLASKDGLYLASEDALDTYIDIRFTSDHPAVLGAVGMLPQNKLLRPDYMKNTLDWILENWNWGKTWGWDYPMTAMCAARLNEPAKAVDALMMNKRTNTYLLNGHNYQDARLRVYLPGNGGLLIAAAMMCAGWDGNEIDTPGFPKDGTWNVQWEDLVPMP
;
A
#
# COMPACT_ATOMS: atom_id res chain seq x y z
N MET A 1 41.48 75.03 35.41
CA MET A 1 41.59 74.09 34.29
C MET A 1 41.93 72.73 34.85
N LYS A 2 40.96 71.89 35.13
CA LYS A 2 41.18 70.50 35.56
C LYS A 2 40.39 69.60 34.65
N LYS A 3 41.12 68.74 33.91
CA LYS A 3 40.55 67.70 33.04
C LYS A 3 40.15 66.51 33.91
N TRP A 4 38.92 66.07 33.78
CA TRP A 4 38.42 64.81 34.35
C TRP A 4 38.47 63.73 33.27
N LEU A 5 39.20 62.60 33.49
CA LEU A 5 39.21 61.42 32.69
C LEU A 5 38.09 60.52 33.16
N LEU A 6 37.14 60.20 32.28
CA LEU A 6 36.15 59.15 32.52
C LEU A 6 36.70 57.79 32.02
N VAL A 7 36.89 56.86 32.93
CA VAL A 7 37.23 55.46 32.60
C VAL A 7 35.90 54.70 32.43
N ILE A 8 35.62 54.26 31.16
CA ILE A 8 34.48 53.35 30.90
C ILE A 8 34.98 51.92 31.03
N LEU A 9 34.49 51.22 32.06
CA LEU A 9 34.67 49.77 32.22
C LEU A 9 33.66 49.07 31.28
N SER A 10 34.15 48.46 30.21
CA SER A 10 33.35 47.57 29.37
C SER A 10 33.27 46.19 30.02
N ALA A 11 32.13 45.86 30.60
CA ALA A 11 31.84 44.49 31.01
C ALA A 11 31.43 43.68 29.78
N SER A 12 32.36 42.85 29.29
CA SER A 12 32.03 41.86 28.25
C SER A 12 31.23 40.71 28.87
N LEU A 13 29.91 40.71 28.67
CA LEU A 13 29.10 39.51 28.87
C LEU A 13 29.47 38.49 27.80
N LEU A 14 30.18 37.46 28.18
CA LEU A 14 30.33 36.23 27.43
C LEU A 14 28.94 35.51 27.45
N CYS A 15 28.11 35.73 26.46
CA CYS A 15 27.05 34.81 26.13
C CYS A 15 27.67 33.52 25.61
N THR A 16 27.81 32.52 26.47
CA THR A 16 27.95 31.12 26.04
C THR A 16 26.68 30.73 25.34
N ALA A 17 26.62 30.93 24.02
CA ALA A 17 25.66 30.26 23.20
C ALA A 17 25.93 28.76 23.33
N CYS A 18 25.04 28.03 24.00
CA CYS A 18 24.98 26.59 23.87
C CYS A 18 24.72 26.32 22.37
N THR A 19 25.77 26.04 21.62
CA THR A 19 25.64 25.34 20.35
C THR A 19 25.10 23.96 20.72
N LYS A 20 23.81 23.72 20.47
CA LYS A 20 23.32 22.34 20.32
C LYS A 20 24.27 21.72 19.32
N ASP A 21 25.07 20.76 19.76
CA ASP A 21 25.85 19.92 18.85
C ASP A 21 24.85 19.43 17.78
N LYS A 22 25.10 19.78 16.52
CA LYS A 22 24.34 19.19 15.43
C LYS A 22 24.56 17.69 15.55
N ALA A 23 23.50 16.94 15.81
CA ALA A 23 23.55 15.48 15.77
C ALA A 23 24.30 15.06 14.50
N ALA A 24 25.17 14.08 14.62
CA ALA A 24 25.89 13.55 13.47
C ALA A 24 24.85 13.11 12.42
N LYS A 25 25.10 13.46 11.16
CA LYS A 25 24.21 13.06 10.05
C LYS A 25 24.17 11.53 9.97
N ILE A 26 22.97 10.97 9.75
CA ILE A 26 22.78 9.52 9.58
C ILE A 26 23.59 9.03 8.38
N ASP A 27 24.37 7.98 8.56
CA ASP A 27 25.00 7.23 7.46
C ASP A 27 23.93 6.36 6.81
N ARG A 28 23.27 6.92 5.79
CA ARG A 28 22.13 6.29 5.12
C ARG A 28 22.51 5.04 4.33
N LEU A 29 23.75 4.98 3.79
CA LEU A 29 24.26 3.78 3.12
C LEU A 29 24.38 2.64 4.13
N ALA A 30 25.10 2.85 5.23
CA ALA A 30 25.25 1.83 6.26
C ALA A 30 23.92 1.42 6.90
N LEU A 31 22.97 2.38 7.05
CA LEU A 31 21.62 2.10 7.54
C LEU A 31 20.85 1.15 6.60
N VAL A 32 20.92 1.39 5.30
CA VAL A 32 20.19 0.58 4.30
C VAL A 32 20.84 -0.79 4.13
N GLU A 33 22.17 -0.84 3.92
CA GLU A 33 22.89 -2.08 3.65
C GLU A 33 22.78 -3.12 4.77
N ARG A 34 22.82 -2.69 6.07
CA ARG A 34 22.69 -3.64 7.19
C ARG A 34 21.29 -4.27 7.31
N ASN A 35 20.32 -3.79 6.52
CA ASN A 35 18.96 -4.31 6.46
C ASN A 35 18.63 -5.02 5.14
N ASN A 36 19.61 -5.28 4.27
CA ASN A 36 19.42 -6.07 3.05
C ASN A 36 18.92 -7.46 3.39
N PRO A 37 17.80 -7.93 2.80
CA PRO A 37 17.32 -9.29 3.01
C PRO A 37 18.25 -10.32 2.33
N HIS A 38 18.50 -11.43 3.01
CA HIS A 38 19.37 -12.50 2.56
C HIS A 38 18.66 -13.85 2.62
N VAL A 39 18.54 -14.55 1.48
CA VAL A 39 17.86 -15.83 1.31
C VAL A 39 18.90 -16.92 1.01
N THR A 40 18.90 -17.98 1.81
CA THR A 40 19.86 -19.08 1.68
C THR A 40 19.23 -20.45 1.44
N SER A 41 17.91 -20.48 1.24
CA SER A 41 17.15 -21.71 0.99
C SER A 41 15.86 -21.43 0.24
N PHE A 42 15.30 -22.44 -0.41
CA PHE A 42 13.95 -22.35 -0.95
C PHE A 42 12.91 -22.28 0.19
N ASP A 43 12.28 -21.12 0.34
CA ASP A 43 11.12 -20.92 1.19
C ASP A 43 10.11 -20.04 0.44
N SER A 44 8.92 -20.54 0.26
CA SER A 44 7.87 -19.85 -0.50
C SER A 44 7.39 -18.53 0.13
N LEU A 45 7.78 -18.22 1.36
CA LEU A 45 7.49 -16.97 2.05
C LEU A 45 8.63 -15.94 1.95
N THR A 46 9.76 -16.27 1.32
CA THR A 46 10.92 -15.38 1.22
C THR A 46 11.14 -14.79 -0.18
N ALA A 47 10.17 -14.93 -1.10
CA ALA A 47 10.27 -14.35 -2.44
C ALA A 47 10.62 -12.85 -2.37
N LEU A 48 11.59 -12.42 -3.17
CA LEU A 48 12.02 -11.03 -3.29
C LEU A 48 11.36 -10.36 -4.49
N SER A 49 11.28 -9.04 -4.49
CA SER A 49 10.66 -8.30 -5.61
C SER A 49 11.50 -7.10 -6.00
N VAL A 50 11.48 -6.78 -7.30
CA VAL A 50 11.92 -5.50 -7.87
C VAL A 50 10.73 -4.79 -8.51
N GLY A 51 10.75 -3.45 -8.58
CA GLY A 51 9.64 -2.69 -9.16
C GLY A 51 9.85 -1.18 -9.08
N ASN A 52 8.85 -0.43 -9.55
CA ASN A 52 8.91 1.04 -9.63
C ASN A 52 7.61 1.75 -9.20
N GLY A 53 6.64 0.99 -8.62
CA GLY A 53 5.31 1.46 -8.24
C GLY A 53 4.25 1.27 -9.31
N ASN A 54 4.61 1.25 -10.60
CA ASN A 54 3.70 0.90 -11.71
C ASN A 54 3.87 -0.55 -12.19
N PHE A 55 5.03 -1.11 -11.99
CA PHE A 55 5.42 -2.47 -12.36
C PHE A 55 6.14 -3.14 -11.20
N ALA A 56 5.87 -4.43 -10.98
CA ALA A 56 6.65 -5.26 -10.06
C ALA A 56 6.83 -6.67 -10.60
N PHE A 57 8.00 -7.24 -10.29
CA PHE A 57 8.42 -8.58 -10.65
C PHE A 57 8.95 -9.29 -9.40
N THR A 58 8.27 -10.37 -9.01
CA THR A 58 8.60 -11.16 -7.81
C THR A 58 9.31 -12.43 -8.21
N VAL A 59 10.45 -12.73 -7.58
CA VAL A 59 11.33 -13.84 -7.95
C VAL A 59 11.45 -14.90 -6.86
N ASP A 60 11.76 -16.13 -7.27
CA ASP A 60 12.20 -17.19 -6.36
C ASP A 60 13.70 -17.10 -6.05
N ALA A 61 14.24 -18.08 -5.34
CA ALA A 61 15.64 -18.12 -4.95
C ALA A 61 16.64 -18.23 -6.11
N THR A 62 16.19 -18.43 -7.35
CA THR A 62 17.04 -18.43 -8.56
C THR A 62 17.22 -17.03 -9.16
N GLY A 63 16.57 -16.00 -8.61
CA GLY A 63 16.60 -14.65 -9.14
C GLY A 63 15.62 -14.38 -10.28
N LEU A 64 14.87 -15.40 -10.73
CA LEU A 64 13.78 -15.31 -11.69
C LEU A 64 12.54 -16.05 -11.16
N GLN A 65 11.61 -16.44 -12.04
CA GLN A 65 10.38 -17.16 -11.70
C GLN A 65 10.45 -18.62 -12.21
N THR A 66 11.45 -19.33 -11.75
CA THR A 66 11.76 -20.69 -12.24
C THR A 66 10.77 -21.74 -11.75
N TYR A 67 10.32 -21.60 -10.47
CA TYR A 67 9.46 -22.57 -9.80
C TYR A 67 8.16 -21.95 -9.26
N PRO A 68 7.32 -21.33 -10.11
CA PRO A 68 6.14 -20.60 -9.63
C PRO A 68 5.14 -21.51 -8.89
N GLU A 69 5.05 -22.79 -9.25
CA GLU A 69 4.17 -23.75 -8.57
C GLU A 69 4.59 -24.00 -7.10
N SER A 70 5.89 -23.94 -6.80
CA SER A 70 6.42 -24.08 -5.44
C SER A 70 6.07 -22.87 -4.54
N TYR A 71 5.86 -21.71 -5.14
CA TYR A 71 5.52 -20.45 -4.43
C TYR A 71 4.02 -20.14 -4.40
N ALA A 72 3.19 -20.85 -5.16
CA ALA A 72 1.75 -20.55 -5.27
C ALA A 72 1.00 -20.54 -3.93
N LYS A 73 1.44 -21.36 -2.95
CA LYS A 73 0.88 -21.39 -1.57
C LYS A 73 1.62 -20.48 -0.58
N GLY A 74 2.75 -19.92 -0.98
CA GLY A 74 3.49 -18.88 -0.29
C GLY A 74 3.20 -17.51 -0.88
N ILE A 75 4.24 -16.72 -1.15
CA ILE A 75 4.13 -15.47 -1.93
C ILE A 75 4.24 -15.85 -3.41
N PRO A 76 3.16 -15.75 -4.19
CA PRO A 76 3.18 -16.08 -5.61
C PRO A 76 4.17 -15.20 -6.40
N LEU A 77 4.79 -15.77 -7.42
CA LEU A 77 5.77 -15.08 -8.25
C LEU A 77 5.04 -14.26 -9.32
N GLY A 78 4.61 -13.05 -8.96
CA GLY A 78 3.84 -12.17 -9.82
C GLY A 78 4.69 -11.35 -10.79
N THR A 79 4.11 -11.08 -11.97
CA THR A 79 4.52 -10.05 -12.92
C THR A 79 3.30 -9.19 -13.17
N GLN A 80 3.21 -8.05 -12.51
CA GLN A 80 2.01 -7.20 -12.54
C GLN A 80 2.35 -5.74 -12.87
N THR A 81 1.40 -5.06 -13.52
CA THR A 81 1.47 -3.64 -13.85
C THR A 81 0.20 -2.93 -13.45
N GLN A 82 0.23 -1.60 -13.40
CA GLN A 82 -0.95 -0.79 -13.08
C GLN A 82 -2.03 -0.84 -14.17
N TRP A 83 -1.65 -0.99 -15.45
CA TRP A 83 -2.58 -1.08 -16.58
C TRP A 83 -3.08 -2.51 -16.85
N GLY A 84 -2.45 -3.55 -16.30
CA GLY A 84 -2.73 -4.95 -16.58
C GLY A 84 -4.06 -5.42 -15.98
N TRP A 85 -5.15 -5.26 -16.72
CA TRP A 85 -6.51 -5.66 -16.33
C TRP A 85 -7.17 -6.50 -17.40
N HIS A 86 -8.08 -7.39 -16.98
CA HIS A 86 -8.85 -8.27 -17.84
C HIS A 86 -10.29 -8.42 -17.35
N SER A 87 -11.20 -8.58 -18.28
CA SER A 87 -12.59 -8.95 -18.00
C SER A 87 -12.99 -10.22 -18.75
N PHE A 88 -13.49 -11.20 -18.02
CA PHE A 88 -14.13 -12.34 -18.69
C PHE A 88 -15.32 -11.88 -19.53
N PRO A 89 -15.63 -12.58 -20.63
CA PRO A 89 -16.82 -12.31 -21.42
C PRO A 89 -18.09 -12.26 -20.58
N ASN A 90 -19.02 -11.38 -20.97
CA ASN A 90 -20.35 -11.25 -20.35
C ASN A 90 -21.46 -11.79 -21.27
N PRO A 91 -21.55 -13.12 -21.51
CA PRO A 91 -22.52 -13.70 -22.44
C PRO A 91 -23.97 -13.52 -21.97
N ASN A 92 -24.16 -13.36 -20.67
CA ASN A 92 -25.48 -13.16 -20.07
C ASN A 92 -25.93 -11.70 -20.05
N ASN A 93 -25.07 -10.78 -20.52
CA ASN A 93 -25.32 -9.35 -20.55
C ASN A 93 -25.80 -8.80 -19.19
N TYR A 94 -25.09 -9.18 -18.10
CA TYR A 94 -25.33 -8.66 -16.78
C TYR A 94 -25.12 -7.14 -16.74
N LYS A 95 -25.99 -6.45 -16.00
CA LYS A 95 -25.94 -5.00 -15.78
C LYS A 95 -25.68 -4.70 -14.32
N LEU A 96 -24.95 -3.62 -14.04
CA LEU A 96 -24.63 -3.21 -12.67
C LEU A 96 -25.90 -2.93 -11.85
N GLU A 97 -26.93 -2.38 -12.49
CA GLU A 97 -28.22 -2.08 -11.86
C GLU A 97 -28.92 -3.34 -11.30
N GLU A 98 -28.62 -4.52 -11.84
CA GLU A 98 -29.14 -5.79 -11.33
C GLU A 98 -28.57 -6.15 -9.95
N THR A 99 -27.47 -5.49 -9.53
CA THR A 99 -26.86 -5.69 -8.22
C THR A 99 -27.40 -4.72 -7.16
N PHE A 100 -28.29 -3.78 -7.56
CA PHE A 100 -28.80 -2.77 -6.64
C PHE A 100 -29.90 -3.33 -5.76
N LYS A 101 -29.78 -3.00 -4.46
CA LYS A 101 -30.79 -3.28 -3.45
C LYS A 101 -31.10 -2.03 -2.67
N GLU A 102 -32.41 -1.82 -2.44
CA GLU A 102 -32.95 -0.68 -1.72
C GLU A 102 -32.85 -0.89 -0.22
N TYR A 103 -32.41 0.15 0.49
CA TYR A 103 -32.34 0.22 1.95
C TYR A 103 -33.03 1.49 2.46
N ASP A 104 -33.59 1.40 3.66
CA ASP A 104 -34.18 2.53 4.37
C ASP A 104 -33.49 2.65 5.74
N PHE A 105 -32.69 3.70 5.89
CA PHE A 105 -31.99 4.01 7.15
C PHE A 105 -32.66 5.17 7.89
N GLY A 106 -33.91 5.49 7.56
CA GLY A 106 -34.69 6.53 8.23
C GLY A 106 -34.18 7.95 7.97
N ARG A 107 -33.67 8.21 6.75
CA ARG A 107 -33.25 9.55 6.30
C ARG A 107 -34.33 10.28 5.48
N GLY A 108 -35.54 9.72 5.38
CA GLY A 108 -36.64 10.27 4.58
C GLY A 108 -36.59 9.92 3.09
N HIS A 109 -35.58 9.21 2.65
CA HIS A 109 -35.48 8.63 1.30
C HIS A 109 -34.90 7.20 1.36
N LYS A 110 -35.07 6.47 0.27
CA LYS A 110 -34.51 5.13 0.12
C LYS A 110 -33.22 5.20 -0.69
N GLU A 111 -32.27 4.35 -0.34
CA GLU A 111 -30.92 4.35 -0.86
C GLU A 111 -30.64 3.05 -1.63
N LEU A 112 -30.09 3.15 -2.84
CA LEU A 112 -29.74 2.00 -3.67
C LEU A 112 -28.24 1.69 -3.57
N TYR A 113 -27.90 0.52 -3.02
CA TYR A 113 -26.53 0.04 -2.88
C TYR A 113 -26.27 -1.18 -3.76
N ALA A 114 -25.11 -1.24 -4.42
CA ALA A 114 -24.63 -2.44 -5.11
C ALA A 114 -24.17 -3.47 -4.09
N VAL A 115 -24.85 -4.61 -4.00
CA VAL A 115 -24.60 -5.62 -2.98
C VAL A 115 -24.51 -7.03 -3.56
N GLN A 116 -23.92 -7.93 -2.79
CA GLN A 116 -23.99 -9.38 -3.05
C GLN A 116 -25.33 -9.93 -2.56
N PHE A 117 -25.91 -10.86 -3.33
CA PHE A 117 -27.12 -11.58 -2.97
C PHE A 117 -26.75 -12.98 -2.42
N ASN A 118 -27.51 -13.47 -1.42
CA ASN A 118 -27.33 -14.82 -0.87
C ASN A 118 -28.00 -15.89 -1.73
N GLU A 119 -29.17 -15.54 -2.29
CA GLU A 119 -29.98 -16.46 -3.07
C GLU A 119 -29.42 -16.54 -4.49
N LYS A 120 -29.22 -17.76 -4.97
CA LYS A 120 -28.79 -18.02 -6.35
C LYS A 120 -29.83 -17.51 -7.34
N GLY A 121 -29.38 -16.95 -8.42
CA GLY A 121 -30.19 -16.41 -9.49
C GLY A 121 -29.53 -15.24 -10.19
N ARG A 122 -30.21 -14.61 -11.12
CA ARG A 122 -29.62 -13.60 -12.00
C ARG A 122 -28.92 -12.44 -11.26
N GLN A 123 -29.52 -11.95 -10.16
CA GLN A 123 -28.91 -10.86 -9.37
C GLN A 123 -27.62 -11.31 -8.65
N HIS A 124 -27.62 -12.51 -8.10
CA HIS A 124 -26.42 -13.14 -7.50
C HIS A 124 -25.32 -13.26 -8.55
N ASP A 125 -25.63 -13.81 -9.72
CA ASP A 125 -24.65 -14.05 -10.78
C ASP A 125 -24.13 -12.74 -11.38
N ALA A 126 -24.98 -11.71 -11.50
CA ALA A 126 -24.57 -10.37 -11.89
C ALA A 126 -23.61 -9.76 -10.87
N ALA A 127 -23.92 -9.85 -9.57
CA ALA A 127 -23.06 -9.35 -8.51
C ALA A 127 -21.70 -10.06 -8.50
N ASP A 128 -21.68 -11.38 -8.69
CA ASP A 128 -20.42 -12.13 -8.76
C ASP A 128 -19.61 -11.74 -9.99
N TRP A 129 -20.26 -11.55 -11.16
CA TRP A 129 -19.58 -11.08 -12.36
C TRP A 129 -18.90 -9.71 -12.16
N TYR A 130 -19.60 -8.71 -11.59
CA TYR A 130 -19.05 -7.38 -11.32
C TYR A 130 -17.99 -7.37 -10.21
N ARG A 131 -18.05 -8.32 -9.29
CA ARG A 131 -16.99 -8.50 -8.28
C ARG A 131 -15.69 -9.00 -8.91
N ILE A 132 -15.78 -9.97 -9.81
CA ILE A 132 -14.64 -10.57 -10.49
C ILE A 132 -14.06 -9.59 -11.52
N ASN A 133 -14.89 -8.87 -12.26
CA ASN A 133 -14.48 -8.12 -13.45
C ASN A 133 -14.53 -6.58 -13.26
N PRO A 134 -13.53 -5.88 -13.80
CA PRO A 134 -12.26 -6.42 -14.23
C PRO A 134 -11.43 -6.94 -13.05
N HIS A 135 -10.49 -7.85 -13.33
CA HIS A 135 -9.49 -8.33 -12.39
C HIS A 135 -8.08 -8.04 -12.92
N ARG A 136 -7.08 -8.00 -12.01
CA ARG A 136 -5.70 -7.72 -12.41
C ARG A 136 -5.07 -8.93 -13.08
N LEU A 137 -4.36 -8.68 -14.19
CA LEU A 137 -3.64 -9.71 -14.94
C LEU A 137 -2.28 -10.03 -14.32
N HIS A 138 -1.92 -11.30 -14.38
CA HIS A 138 -0.54 -11.76 -14.36
C HIS A 138 0.00 -11.78 -15.80
N LEU A 139 1.07 -11.02 -16.09
CA LEU A 139 1.52 -10.78 -17.45
C LEU A 139 2.42 -11.90 -18.04
N GLY A 140 2.76 -12.91 -17.25
CA GLY A 140 3.59 -14.04 -17.63
C GLY A 140 4.75 -14.25 -16.67
N ASN A 141 5.22 -15.49 -16.58
CA ASN A 141 6.41 -15.83 -15.82
C ASN A 141 7.65 -15.82 -16.75
N ILE A 142 8.76 -15.29 -16.22
CA ILE A 142 10.09 -15.37 -16.81
C ILE A 142 10.97 -16.13 -15.84
N GLY A 143 11.49 -17.28 -16.24
CA GLY A 143 12.27 -18.17 -15.39
C GLY A 143 13.34 -18.93 -16.16
N PHE A 144 13.96 -19.89 -15.51
CA PHE A 144 14.88 -20.80 -16.15
C PHE A 144 14.20 -22.12 -16.51
N GLU A 145 14.57 -22.71 -17.63
CA GLU A 145 14.45 -24.13 -17.85
C GLU A 145 15.83 -24.77 -17.62
N LEU A 146 15.95 -25.49 -16.52
CA LEU A 146 17.17 -26.16 -16.09
C LEU A 146 17.04 -27.69 -16.33
N THR A 147 18.03 -28.29 -16.94
CA THR A 147 18.02 -29.72 -17.24
C THR A 147 19.24 -30.44 -16.68
N ASN A 148 19.03 -31.65 -16.21
CA ASN A 148 20.08 -32.59 -15.82
C ASN A 148 20.79 -33.18 -17.07
N GLU A 149 21.91 -33.85 -16.86
CA GLU A 149 22.66 -34.51 -17.95
C GLU A 149 21.83 -35.57 -18.70
N ASP A 150 20.85 -36.19 -18.02
CA ASP A 150 19.92 -37.16 -18.62
C ASP A 150 18.74 -36.52 -19.36
N GLY A 151 18.66 -35.16 -19.38
CA GLY A 151 17.61 -34.39 -20.03
C GLY A 151 16.36 -34.20 -19.17
N THR A 152 16.30 -34.69 -17.93
CA THR A 152 15.19 -34.43 -17.01
C THR A 152 15.27 -33.02 -16.47
N LEU A 153 14.10 -32.44 -16.11
CA LEU A 153 14.05 -31.10 -15.50
C LEU A 153 14.56 -31.11 -14.05
N VAL A 154 15.41 -30.15 -13.72
CA VAL A 154 15.89 -29.92 -12.37
C VAL A 154 14.71 -29.44 -11.51
N GLN A 155 14.55 -30.00 -10.32
CA GLN A 155 13.50 -29.60 -9.37
C GLN A 155 14.05 -28.60 -8.36
N SER A 156 13.18 -27.80 -7.72
CA SER A 156 13.60 -26.81 -6.71
C SER A 156 14.43 -27.40 -5.56
N LYS A 157 14.17 -28.65 -5.20
CA LYS A 157 14.94 -29.40 -4.18
C LYS A 157 16.36 -29.77 -4.60
N ASP A 158 16.65 -29.75 -5.89
CA ASP A 158 17.94 -30.12 -6.49
C ASP A 158 18.85 -28.89 -6.68
N ILE A 159 18.36 -27.70 -6.33
CA ILE A 159 19.15 -26.45 -6.31
C ILE A 159 19.98 -26.42 -5.02
N GLU A 160 21.26 -26.18 -5.15
CA GLU A 160 22.23 -26.20 -4.06
C GLU A 160 22.89 -24.83 -3.85
N SER A 161 23.43 -24.60 -2.65
CA SER A 161 24.28 -23.43 -2.34
C SER A 161 23.62 -22.10 -2.68
N ILE A 162 22.34 -21.94 -2.32
CA ILE A 162 21.58 -20.70 -2.55
C ILE A 162 22.16 -19.57 -1.73
N ASP A 163 22.48 -18.47 -2.39
CA ASP A 163 22.95 -17.21 -1.84
C ASP A 163 22.27 -16.08 -2.63
N GLN A 164 21.15 -15.56 -2.11
CA GLN A 164 20.41 -14.50 -2.78
C GLN A 164 20.21 -13.33 -1.81
N HIS A 165 20.48 -12.13 -2.28
CA HIS A 165 20.19 -10.93 -1.54
C HIS A 165 19.65 -9.83 -2.45
N LEU A 166 18.82 -8.97 -1.87
CA LEU A 166 18.41 -7.73 -2.49
C LEU A 166 19.29 -6.61 -1.96
N ASP A 167 20.10 -6.04 -2.84
CA ASP A 167 20.81 -4.80 -2.60
C ASP A 167 19.80 -3.64 -2.67
N LEU A 168 19.30 -3.22 -1.53
CA LEU A 168 18.29 -2.16 -1.40
C LEU A 168 18.82 -0.81 -1.87
N TRP A 169 20.15 -0.57 -1.72
CA TRP A 169 20.76 0.70 -2.11
C TRP A 169 20.79 0.89 -3.63
N ASN A 170 20.86 -0.21 -4.38
CA ASN A 170 20.90 -0.21 -5.84
C ASN A 170 19.59 -0.74 -6.48
N GLY A 171 18.69 -1.35 -5.69
CA GLY A 171 17.46 -1.97 -6.18
C GLY A 171 17.69 -3.17 -7.09
N ILE A 172 18.73 -3.96 -6.79
CA ILE A 172 19.16 -5.11 -7.58
C ILE A 172 19.08 -6.38 -6.72
N ILE A 173 18.45 -7.42 -7.24
CA ILE A 173 18.53 -8.78 -6.67
C ILE A 173 19.73 -9.48 -7.30
N GLU A 174 20.63 -9.98 -6.46
CA GLU A 174 21.75 -10.81 -6.83
C GLU A 174 21.53 -12.22 -6.27
N SER A 175 21.63 -13.22 -7.15
CA SER A 175 21.38 -14.62 -6.80
C SER A 175 22.50 -15.50 -7.32
N THR A 176 23.08 -16.30 -6.44
CA THR A 176 24.04 -17.34 -6.80
C THR A 176 23.53 -18.68 -6.29
N PHE A 177 23.55 -19.69 -7.15
CA PHE A 177 23.16 -21.05 -6.78
C PHE A 177 23.92 -22.08 -7.62
N LYS A 178 23.79 -23.37 -7.27
CA LYS A 178 24.40 -24.46 -8.04
C LYS A 178 23.37 -25.44 -8.57
N VAL A 179 23.64 -25.93 -9.76
CA VAL A 179 22.92 -27.02 -10.40
C VAL A 179 23.94 -28.02 -10.94
N ASN A 180 23.85 -29.28 -10.56
CA ASN A 180 24.79 -30.32 -10.96
C ASN A 180 26.28 -29.95 -10.72
N GLY A 181 26.54 -29.22 -9.63
CA GLY A 181 27.87 -28.72 -9.27
C GLY A 181 28.33 -27.45 -10.00
N GLU A 182 27.63 -26.99 -11.04
CA GLU A 182 27.93 -25.77 -11.78
C GLU A 182 27.25 -24.53 -11.14
N ILE A 183 27.94 -23.40 -11.15
CA ILE A 183 27.47 -22.15 -10.61
C ILE A 183 26.58 -21.43 -11.61
N VAL A 184 25.50 -20.83 -11.11
CA VAL A 184 24.65 -19.89 -11.85
C VAL A 184 24.63 -18.58 -11.06
N GLU A 185 25.02 -17.49 -11.68
CA GLU A 185 24.97 -16.13 -11.13
C GLU A 185 23.92 -15.33 -11.90
N VAL A 186 23.04 -14.66 -11.18
CA VAL A 186 21.90 -13.92 -11.76
C VAL A 186 21.79 -12.55 -11.11
N LYS A 187 21.61 -11.51 -11.94
CA LYS A 187 21.22 -10.17 -11.49
C LYS A 187 19.88 -9.80 -12.10
N THR A 188 19.00 -9.21 -11.29
CA THR A 188 17.65 -8.82 -11.69
C THR A 188 17.30 -7.44 -11.15
N ALA A 189 16.85 -6.54 -12.03
CA ALA A 189 16.39 -5.20 -11.65
C ALA A 189 15.19 -4.77 -12.49
N ALA A 190 14.36 -3.87 -11.95
CA ALA A 190 13.31 -3.18 -12.68
C ALA A 190 13.78 -1.78 -13.10
N HIS A 191 13.39 -1.36 -14.29
CA HIS A 191 13.63 0.01 -14.74
C HIS A 191 12.79 1.00 -13.91
N PRO A 192 13.33 2.17 -13.52
CA PRO A 192 12.65 3.08 -12.60
C PRO A 192 11.41 3.78 -13.16
N SER A 193 11.20 3.81 -14.48
CA SER A 193 10.11 4.57 -15.11
C SER A 193 9.38 3.86 -16.26
N SER A 194 9.73 2.61 -16.58
CA SER A 194 9.00 1.78 -17.55
C SER A 194 8.77 0.39 -16.98
N ASP A 195 7.82 -0.34 -17.54
CA ASP A 195 7.48 -1.71 -17.11
C ASP A 195 8.46 -2.72 -17.69
N ARG A 196 9.75 -2.49 -17.42
CA ARG A 196 10.89 -3.21 -17.97
C ARG A 196 11.67 -3.92 -16.88
N LEU A 197 11.98 -5.17 -17.13
CA LEU A 197 12.90 -6.01 -16.38
C LEU A 197 14.24 -6.07 -17.08
N ALA A 198 15.35 -5.99 -16.34
CA ALA A 198 16.70 -6.31 -16.80
C ALA A 198 17.22 -7.54 -16.05
N VAL A 199 17.83 -8.44 -16.79
CA VAL A 199 18.40 -9.68 -16.27
C VAL A 199 19.79 -9.90 -16.86
N SER A 200 20.73 -10.31 -16.01
CA SER A 200 22.06 -10.81 -16.43
C SER A 200 22.27 -12.18 -15.82
N VAL A 201 22.76 -13.12 -16.60
CA VAL A 201 23.03 -14.51 -16.21
C VAL A 201 24.43 -14.91 -16.63
N ALA A 202 25.19 -15.51 -15.71
CA ALA A 202 26.49 -16.13 -16.02
C ALA A 202 26.50 -17.59 -15.56
N SER A 203 26.73 -18.54 -16.46
CA SER A 203 26.83 -19.96 -16.11
C SER A 203 27.36 -20.80 -17.27
N PRO A 204 28.26 -21.77 -17.01
CA PRO A 204 28.70 -22.76 -18.02
C PRO A 204 27.57 -23.73 -18.44
N LEU A 205 26.42 -23.72 -17.77
CA LEU A 205 25.24 -24.50 -18.15
C LEU A 205 24.61 -24.00 -19.47
N ILE A 206 24.83 -22.73 -19.83
CA ILE A 206 24.32 -22.17 -21.09
C ILE A 206 24.95 -22.85 -22.29
N SER A 207 26.27 -22.85 -22.40
CA SER A 207 26.98 -23.51 -23.51
C SER A 207 26.78 -25.03 -23.56
N LYS A 208 26.49 -25.66 -22.41
CA LYS A 208 26.07 -27.05 -22.29
C LYS A 208 24.64 -27.32 -22.75
N GLY A 209 23.84 -26.26 -23.03
CA GLY A 209 22.42 -26.35 -23.38
C GLY A 209 21.51 -26.77 -22.23
N ALA A 210 22.04 -26.79 -20.98
CA ALA A 210 21.34 -27.20 -19.78
C ALA A 210 20.60 -26.04 -19.07
N LEU A 211 20.86 -24.79 -19.45
CA LEU A 211 20.16 -23.61 -19.00
C LEU A 211 19.59 -22.84 -20.19
N LYS A 212 18.28 -22.59 -20.14
CA LYS A 212 17.55 -21.71 -21.08
C LYS A 212 16.66 -20.78 -20.29
N ILE A 213 16.27 -19.65 -20.89
CA ILE A 213 15.27 -18.74 -20.32
C ILE A 213 13.90 -19.18 -20.81
N ASN A 214 12.93 -19.36 -19.92
CA ASN A 214 11.55 -19.64 -20.30
C ASN A 214 10.65 -18.42 -20.14
N LEU A 215 9.65 -18.30 -21.03
CA LEU A 215 8.53 -17.38 -20.92
C LEU A 215 7.25 -18.22 -20.93
N ARG A 216 6.47 -18.14 -19.84
CA ARG A 216 5.25 -18.92 -19.68
C ARG A 216 4.07 -18.00 -19.45
N PHE A 217 3.07 -18.08 -20.30
CA PHE A 217 1.88 -17.23 -20.23
C PHE A 217 0.66 -18.07 -19.83
N SER A 218 -0.17 -17.52 -18.96
CA SER A 218 -1.38 -18.15 -18.46
C SER A 218 -2.63 -17.40 -18.91
N TYR A 219 -3.79 -18.02 -18.74
CA TYR A 219 -5.08 -17.38 -18.70
C TYR A 219 -5.43 -17.06 -17.25
N PRO A 220 -6.20 -15.98 -16.94
CA PRO A 220 -6.53 -15.65 -15.56
C PRO A 220 -7.50 -16.66 -14.93
N THR A 221 -7.37 -16.87 -13.63
CA THR A 221 -8.27 -17.73 -12.84
C THR A 221 -9.60 -17.07 -12.50
N GLY A 222 -9.60 -15.75 -12.33
CA GLY A 222 -10.71 -15.02 -11.69
C GLY A 222 -10.86 -15.34 -10.21
N GLY A 223 -9.80 -15.83 -9.57
CA GLY A 223 -9.76 -16.14 -8.14
C GLY A 223 -9.79 -14.90 -7.26
N HIS A 224 -10.37 -15.04 -6.05
CA HIS A 224 -10.48 -13.95 -5.10
C HIS A 224 -9.11 -13.48 -4.57
N ALA A 225 -8.22 -14.43 -4.28
CA ALA A 225 -6.86 -14.17 -3.78
C ALA A 225 -5.94 -15.31 -4.22
N ASP A 226 -5.27 -15.15 -5.35
CA ASP A 226 -4.38 -16.16 -5.94
C ASP A 226 -3.35 -15.51 -6.90
N ASP A 227 -2.54 -16.36 -7.55
CA ASP A 227 -1.55 -15.94 -8.54
C ASP A 227 -2.14 -15.53 -9.89
N ALA A 228 -3.45 -15.65 -10.07
CA ALA A 228 -4.18 -15.38 -11.31
C ALA A 228 -3.66 -16.19 -12.54
N CYS A 229 -3.14 -17.40 -12.34
CA CYS A 229 -2.50 -18.21 -13.37
C CYS A 229 -3.21 -19.54 -13.60
N ASP A 230 -4.00 -19.66 -14.68
CA ASP A 230 -4.54 -20.92 -15.18
C ASP A 230 -3.83 -21.33 -16.47
N ARG A 231 -2.98 -22.36 -16.37
CA ARG A 231 -2.24 -22.93 -17.51
C ARG A 231 -2.94 -24.13 -18.14
N THR A 232 -4.12 -24.51 -17.62
CA THR A 232 -4.86 -25.71 -18.07
C THR A 232 -5.78 -25.45 -19.26
N VAL A 233 -5.95 -24.19 -19.66
CA VAL A 233 -6.89 -23.76 -20.70
C VAL A 233 -6.21 -23.05 -21.88
N PRO A 234 -5.25 -23.67 -22.57
CA PRO A 234 -4.43 -23.01 -23.59
C PRO A 234 -5.25 -22.48 -24.78
N ASN A 235 -6.43 -23.02 -25.02
CA ASN A 235 -7.29 -22.60 -26.14
C ASN A 235 -8.06 -21.29 -25.87
N LYS A 236 -8.02 -20.74 -24.65
CA LYS A 236 -8.74 -19.50 -24.30
C LYS A 236 -7.92 -18.23 -24.58
N HIS A 237 -6.66 -18.35 -24.89
CA HIS A 237 -5.79 -17.21 -25.13
C HIS A 237 -4.78 -17.51 -26.24
N LYS A 238 -4.06 -16.49 -26.72
CA LYS A 238 -3.13 -16.61 -27.83
C LYS A 238 -1.81 -15.92 -27.53
N THR A 239 -0.70 -16.55 -27.90
CA THR A 239 0.65 -15.98 -27.94
C THR A 239 1.16 -16.01 -29.37
N GLU A 240 1.59 -14.88 -29.91
CA GLU A 240 2.10 -14.77 -31.28
C GLU A 240 3.45 -14.08 -31.24
N VAL A 241 4.45 -14.68 -31.90
CA VAL A 241 5.70 -13.99 -32.22
C VAL A 241 5.41 -13.11 -33.44
N VAL A 242 5.28 -11.80 -33.25
CA VAL A 242 4.88 -10.86 -34.31
C VAL A 242 6.08 -10.20 -34.98
N SER A 243 7.24 -10.21 -34.34
CA SER A 243 8.52 -9.80 -34.91
C SER A 243 9.66 -10.56 -34.26
N GLN A 244 10.64 -10.96 -35.05
CA GLN A 244 11.88 -11.58 -34.61
C GLN A 244 13.01 -11.14 -35.52
N ASP A 245 14.06 -10.60 -34.96
CA ASP A 245 15.35 -10.38 -35.58
C ASP A 245 16.47 -10.89 -34.67
N ASP A 246 17.74 -10.72 -35.05
CA ASP A 246 18.87 -11.36 -34.37
C ASP A 246 18.89 -11.21 -32.83
N ASN A 247 18.40 -10.10 -32.30
CA ASN A 247 18.48 -9.78 -30.88
C ASN A 247 17.19 -9.15 -30.31
N ASN A 248 16.11 -9.13 -31.08
CA ASN A 248 14.87 -8.48 -30.69
C ASN A 248 13.66 -9.35 -31.02
N TYR A 249 12.83 -9.63 -30.03
CA TYR A 249 11.65 -10.48 -30.14
C TYR A 249 10.44 -9.72 -29.63
N VAL A 250 9.37 -9.67 -30.41
CA VAL A 250 8.11 -9.07 -30.01
C VAL A 250 7.02 -10.13 -29.98
N LEU A 251 6.43 -10.31 -28.80
CA LEU A 251 5.30 -11.19 -28.59
C LEU A 251 4.03 -10.37 -28.42
N LYS A 252 2.95 -10.85 -29.03
CA LYS A 252 1.60 -10.33 -28.81
C LYS A 252 0.80 -11.34 -28.02
N ARG A 253 0.22 -10.89 -26.92
CA ARG A 253 -0.70 -11.68 -26.10
C ARG A 253 -2.13 -11.20 -26.35
N THR A 254 -3.05 -12.15 -26.52
CA THR A 254 -4.49 -11.86 -26.66
C THR A 254 -5.27 -12.76 -25.72
N LEU A 255 -6.12 -12.16 -24.88
CA LEU A 255 -7.00 -12.84 -23.91
C LEU A 255 -8.40 -12.22 -24.05
N ASP A 256 -9.35 -12.95 -24.62
CA ASP A 256 -10.68 -12.45 -24.93
C ASP A 256 -10.63 -11.11 -25.71
N ALA A 257 -11.04 -9.99 -25.10
CA ALA A 257 -10.99 -8.66 -25.72
C ALA A 257 -9.67 -7.91 -25.48
N ASP A 258 -8.83 -8.39 -24.57
CA ASP A 258 -7.65 -7.68 -24.12
C ASP A 258 -6.40 -8.14 -24.89
N THR A 259 -5.50 -7.20 -25.14
CA THR A 259 -4.23 -7.45 -25.84
C THR A 259 -3.11 -6.68 -25.17
N TYR A 260 -1.95 -7.30 -25.04
CA TYR A 260 -0.72 -6.63 -24.63
C TYR A 260 0.51 -7.19 -25.38
N PHE A 261 1.63 -6.47 -25.26
CA PHE A 261 2.87 -6.85 -25.94
C PHE A 261 3.99 -7.10 -24.92
N VAL A 262 4.88 -8.03 -25.29
CA VAL A 262 6.10 -8.34 -24.54
C VAL A 262 7.25 -8.21 -25.52
N THR A 263 8.15 -7.27 -25.28
CA THR A 263 9.33 -7.04 -26.11
C THR A 263 10.58 -7.47 -25.35
N LEU A 264 11.32 -8.41 -25.94
CA LEU A 264 12.63 -8.84 -25.42
C LEU A 264 13.73 -8.29 -26.33
N LYS A 265 14.77 -7.73 -25.71
CA LYS A 265 16.01 -7.38 -26.40
C LYS A 265 17.19 -8.01 -25.67
N THR A 266 18.08 -8.69 -26.42
CA THR A 266 19.22 -9.43 -25.87
C THR A 266 20.53 -8.74 -26.25
N ASP A 267 21.54 -8.83 -25.39
CA ASP A 267 22.87 -8.29 -25.65
C ASP A 267 23.76 -9.25 -26.45
N GLY A 268 23.35 -10.52 -26.56
CA GLY A 268 24.06 -11.56 -27.30
C GLY A 268 23.13 -12.32 -28.23
N LYS A 269 23.71 -13.16 -29.07
CA LYS A 269 22.93 -14.05 -29.95
C LYS A 269 22.10 -15.02 -29.13
N SER A 270 20.87 -15.20 -29.56
CA SER A 270 19.94 -16.14 -28.96
C SER A 270 18.92 -16.62 -29.99
N THR A 271 18.20 -17.69 -29.69
CA THR A 271 17.09 -18.18 -30.51
C THR A 271 15.85 -18.31 -29.64
N LEU A 272 14.71 -17.84 -30.15
CA LEU A 272 13.40 -18.02 -29.50
C LEU A 272 12.66 -19.17 -30.23
N SER A 273 12.16 -20.14 -29.47
CA SER A 273 11.38 -21.25 -29.98
C SER A 273 10.19 -21.54 -29.08
N GLU A 274 9.08 -21.97 -29.65
CA GLU A 274 7.92 -22.45 -28.88
C GLU A 274 8.14 -23.93 -28.55
N LYS A 275 8.08 -24.26 -27.26
CA LYS A 275 8.16 -25.62 -26.73
C LYS A 275 6.78 -26.26 -26.65
N GLU A 276 5.84 -25.53 -26.12
CA GLU A 276 4.43 -25.86 -25.95
C GLU A 276 3.58 -24.59 -26.13
N ALA A 277 2.27 -24.73 -26.28
CA ALA A 277 1.38 -23.57 -26.36
C ALA A 277 1.63 -22.61 -25.18
N HIS A 278 1.97 -21.36 -25.49
CA HIS A 278 2.26 -20.30 -24.52
C HIS A 278 3.51 -20.52 -23.65
N TYR A 279 4.35 -21.47 -24.00
CA TYR A 279 5.61 -21.76 -23.36
C TYR A 279 6.75 -21.62 -24.37
N LEU A 280 7.48 -20.52 -24.29
CA LEU A 280 8.59 -20.22 -25.20
C LEU A 280 9.92 -20.35 -24.45
N LEU A 281 10.95 -20.79 -25.23
CA LEU A 281 12.33 -20.90 -24.75
C LEU A 281 13.21 -19.93 -25.53
N LEU A 282 13.91 -19.07 -24.84
CA LEU A 282 14.99 -18.26 -25.32
C LEU A 282 16.30 -19.02 -24.99
N THR A 283 17.03 -19.39 -25.99
CA THR A 283 18.29 -20.17 -25.89
C THR A 283 19.47 -19.25 -26.22
N PRO A 284 20.26 -18.81 -25.24
CA PRO A 284 21.46 -18.02 -25.45
C PRO A 284 22.60 -18.88 -26.04
N GLU A 285 23.57 -18.22 -26.69
CA GLU A 285 24.76 -18.87 -27.25
C GLU A 285 26.02 -18.69 -26.41
N SER A 286 26.02 -17.81 -25.40
CA SER A 286 27.17 -17.46 -24.53
C SER A 286 26.91 -17.74 -23.09
N ASP A 287 27.92 -18.19 -22.33
CA ASP A 287 27.88 -18.42 -20.89
C ASP A 287 27.66 -17.13 -20.08
N GLU A 288 27.89 -15.96 -20.66
CA GLU A 288 27.49 -14.65 -20.17
C GLU A 288 26.42 -14.11 -21.12
N PHE A 289 25.26 -13.79 -20.57
CA PHE A 289 24.09 -13.37 -21.34
C PHE A 289 23.22 -12.39 -20.57
N SER A 290 22.78 -11.34 -21.23
CA SER A 290 21.85 -10.36 -20.63
C SER A 290 20.70 -10.08 -21.56
N PHE A 291 19.55 -9.73 -20.97
CA PHE A 291 18.38 -9.29 -21.72
C PHE A 291 17.56 -8.28 -20.94
N VAL A 292 16.75 -7.52 -21.66
CA VAL A 292 15.64 -6.74 -21.10
C VAL A 292 14.32 -7.27 -21.63
N CYS A 293 13.28 -7.22 -20.80
CA CYS A 293 11.92 -7.59 -21.14
C CYS A 293 10.96 -6.47 -20.71
N GLU A 294 10.23 -5.89 -21.67
CA GLU A 294 9.30 -4.78 -21.41
C GLU A 294 7.87 -5.16 -21.78
N PHE A 295 6.93 -4.81 -20.89
CA PHE A 295 5.51 -5.08 -21.06
C PHE A 295 4.78 -3.77 -21.41
N THR A 296 3.90 -3.81 -22.42
CA THR A 296 3.12 -2.62 -22.85
C THR A 296 1.70 -3.02 -23.27
N ASP A 297 0.75 -2.11 -23.08
CA ASP A 297 -0.69 -2.36 -23.29
C ASP A 297 -1.15 -2.15 -24.74
N SER A 298 -0.53 -1.22 -25.48
CA SER A 298 -1.11 -0.70 -26.73
C SER A 298 -0.27 -0.97 -27.98
N ALA A 299 1.05 -1.01 -27.84
CA ALA A 299 1.99 -1.25 -28.94
C ALA A 299 3.29 -1.86 -28.41
N ALA A 300 4.02 -2.58 -29.28
CA ALA A 300 5.34 -3.10 -28.92
C ALA A 300 6.28 -1.96 -28.49
N ALA A 301 7.02 -2.20 -27.40
CA ALA A 301 8.00 -1.24 -26.91
C ALA A 301 9.09 -0.98 -27.96
N GLN A 302 9.46 0.27 -28.15
CA GLN A 302 10.64 0.67 -28.92
C GLN A 302 11.84 0.75 -27.96
N ILE A 303 12.44 -0.41 -27.67
CA ILE A 303 13.65 -0.47 -26.86
C ILE A 303 14.82 -0.02 -27.72
N ALA A 304 15.19 1.26 -27.57
CA ALA A 304 16.34 1.85 -28.26
C ALA A 304 17.64 1.11 -27.85
N ASP A 305 18.79 1.76 -27.81
CA ASP A 305 20.07 1.14 -27.46
C ASP A 305 20.22 0.78 -25.96
N ASN A 306 19.12 0.64 -25.24
CA ASN A 306 19.11 0.29 -23.81
C ASN A 306 19.35 -1.21 -23.64
N ASN A 307 20.59 -1.56 -23.28
CA ASN A 307 20.93 -2.90 -22.82
C ASN A 307 20.59 -3.09 -21.33
N ALA A 308 20.74 -4.29 -20.80
CA ALA A 308 20.50 -4.59 -19.39
C ALA A 308 21.39 -3.76 -18.46
N GLY A 309 22.65 -3.51 -18.84
CA GLY A 309 23.58 -2.69 -18.08
C GLY A 309 23.07 -1.28 -17.80
N LEU A 310 22.48 -0.62 -18.82
CA LEU A 310 21.88 0.70 -18.63
C LEU A 310 20.71 0.68 -17.64
N THR A 311 19.88 -0.36 -17.68
CA THR A 311 18.78 -0.49 -16.72
C THR A 311 19.28 -0.72 -15.29
N PHE A 312 20.36 -1.48 -15.11
CA PHE A 312 21.00 -1.63 -13.80
C PHE A 312 21.57 -0.29 -13.28
N ASP A 313 22.22 0.50 -14.14
CA ASP A 313 22.75 1.82 -13.77
C ASP A 313 21.62 2.79 -13.41
N GLU A 314 20.52 2.81 -14.16
CA GLU A 314 19.37 3.66 -13.89
C GLU A 314 18.63 3.25 -12.61
N SER A 315 18.50 1.93 -12.34
CA SER A 315 17.97 1.41 -11.08
C SER A 315 18.83 1.87 -9.92
N SER A 316 20.14 1.66 -9.99
CA SER A 316 21.08 2.08 -8.95
C SER A 316 20.99 3.57 -8.66
N LYS A 317 20.99 4.40 -9.71
CA LYS A 317 20.86 5.84 -9.54
C LYS A 317 19.53 6.23 -8.86
N TYR A 318 18.42 5.66 -9.30
CA TYR A 318 17.10 5.94 -8.73
C TYR A 318 17.03 5.58 -7.24
N TRP A 319 17.51 4.39 -6.86
CA TRP A 319 17.44 3.92 -5.48
C TRP A 319 18.41 4.67 -4.57
N GLN A 320 19.60 5.00 -5.04
CA GLN A 320 20.53 5.88 -4.30
C GLN A 320 19.90 7.25 -4.04
N ASP A 321 19.27 7.86 -5.07
CA ASP A 321 18.55 9.13 -4.92
C ASP A 321 17.35 8.99 -3.95
N PHE A 322 16.62 7.86 -4.00
CA PHE A 322 15.50 7.57 -3.10
C PHE A 322 15.94 7.52 -1.63
N TRP A 323 17.04 6.81 -1.34
CA TRP A 323 17.55 6.67 0.01
C TRP A 323 18.25 7.95 0.53
N GLN A 324 18.88 8.71 -0.33
CA GLN A 324 19.54 9.96 0.02
C GLN A 324 18.57 11.11 0.32
N ARG A 325 17.37 11.08 -0.24
CA ARG A 325 16.30 12.07 -0.02
C ARG A 325 15.23 11.56 0.95
N GLY A 326 14.50 12.51 1.54
CA GLY A 326 13.39 12.21 2.44
C GLY A 326 13.82 11.71 3.81
N GLY A 327 12.86 11.19 4.56
CA GLY A 327 13.04 10.78 5.95
C GLY A 327 13.99 9.60 6.14
N ALA A 328 14.71 9.60 7.27
CA ALA A 328 15.51 8.47 7.76
C ALA A 328 15.35 8.33 9.27
N ILE A 329 15.36 7.09 9.78
CA ILE A 329 15.35 6.77 11.21
C ILE A 329 16.46 5.74 11.45
N ASP A 330 17.32 6.00 12.41
CA ASP A 330 18.45 5.15 12.80
C ASP A 330 18.33 4.76 14.29
N PHE A 331 18.29 3.46 14.55
CA PHE A 331 18.25 2.89 15.90
C PHE A 331 19.58 2.29 16.36
N SER A 332 20.69 2.53 15.65
CA SER A 332 22.01 1.94 15.97
C SER A 332 22.49 2.25 17.40
N ASN A 333 22.04 3.36 17.96
CA ASN A 333 22.35 3.79 19.33
C ASN A 333 21.31 3.35 20.38
N ALA A 334 20.25 2.65 19.98
CA ALA A 334 19.26 2.11 20.91
C ALA A 334 19.76 0.82 21.55
N THR A 335 19.45 0.62 22.83
CA THR A 335 19.84 -0.58 23.61
C THR A 335 18.69 -1.54 23.85
N ASP A 336 17.45 -1.15 23.55
CA ASP A 336 16.30 -2.07 23.56
C ASP A 336 16.49 -3.17 22.50
N SER A 337 16.33 -4.42 22.90
CA SER A 337 16.56 -5.59 22.03
C SER A 337 15.67 -5.64 20.79
N ARG A 338 14.54 -4.91 20.78
CA ARG A 338 13.57 -4.84 19.67
C ARG A 338 13.95 -3.81 18.60
N ALA A 339 14.89 -2.90 18.93
CA ALA A 339 15.23 -1.77 18.06
C ALA A 339 15.72 -2.20 16.67
N LYS A 340 16.58 -3.22 16.62
CA LYS A 340 17.11 -3.77 15.37
C LYS A 340 16.00 -4.35 14.47
N GLU A 341 15.05 -5.07 15.06
CA GLU A 341 13.92 -5.62 14.29
C GLU A 341 12.97 -4.51 13.82
N LEU A 342 12.72 -3.49 14.64
CA LEU A 342 11.91 -2.34 14.23
C LEU A 342 12.56 -1.58 13.06
N GLU A 343 13.88 -1.38 13.10
CA GLU A 343 14.63 -0.76 12.02
C GLU A 343 14.52 -1.56 10.71
N ARG A 344 14.73 -2.88 10.78
CA ARG A 344 14.60 -3.76 9.62
C ARG A 344 13.20 -3.65 9.00
N ARG A 345 12.15 -3.70 9.82
CA ARG A 345 10.76 -3.56 9.34
C ARG A 345 10.55 -2.21 8.65
N ILE A 346 11.08 -1.12 9.19
CA ILE A 346 10.96 0.23 8.64
C ILE A 346 11.68 0.34 7.28
N ILE A 347 12.93 -0.11 7.18
CA ILE A 347 13.71 -0.02 5.95
C ILE A 347 13.07 -0.85 4.84
N LEU A 348 12.73 -2.12 5.12
CA LEU A 348 12.08 -2.99 4.14
C LEU A 348 10.70 -2.47 3.74
N SER A 349 9.92 -1.90 4.67
CA SER A 349 8.63 -1.31 4.35
C SER A 349 8.75 -0.11 3.42
N GLN A 350 9.77 0.75 3.57
CA GLN A 350 9.99 1.87 2.64
C GLN A 350 10.22 1.37 1.21
N TYR A 351 11.07 0.36 1.04
CA TYR A 351 11.32 -0.25 -0.27
C TYR A 351 10.05 -0.87 -0.86
N LEU A 352 9.39 -1.73 -0.08
CA LEU A 352 8.18 -2.44 -0.53
C LEU A 352 7.05 -1.47 -0.91
N MET A 353 6.80 -0.44 -0.11
CA MET A 353 5.77 0.55 -0.42
C MET A 353 6.12 1.34 -1.68
N ALA A 354 7.39 1.66 -1.92
CA ALA A 354 7.83 2.35 -3.12
C ALA A 354 7.63 1.52 -4.40
N ILE A 355 7.94 0.22 -4.36
CA ILE A 355 7.78 -0.66 -5.54
C ILE A 355 6.35 -1.15 -5.77
N GLN A 356 5.48 -1.14 -4.75
CA GLN A 356 4.16 -1.79 -4.79
C GLN A 356 3.00 -0.79 -4.76
N SER A 357 3.16 0.39 -4.14
CA SER A 357 2.07 1.30 -3.84
C SER A 357 2.27 2.73 -4.35
N ALA A 358 3.43 3.05 -4.94
CA ALA A 358 3.75 4.39 -5.44
C ALA A 358 3.40 4.57 -6.93
N GLY A 359 2.39 3.87 -7.43
CA GLY A 359 1.96 3.94 -8.83
C GLY A 359 0.88 5.00 -9.09
N MET A 360 0.38 5.01 -10.35
CA MET A 360 -0.62 5.99 -10.80
C MET A 360 -2.05 5.71 -10.32
N TYR A 361 -2.31 4.57 -9.69
CA TYR A 361 -3.64 4.18 -9.20
C TYR A 361 -3.60 3.83 -7.71
N PRO A 362 -4.72 3.99 -6.98
CA PRO A 362 -4.86 3.42 -5.64
C PRO A 362 -4.58 1.91 -5.66
N PRO A 363 -3.75 1.38 -4.74
CA PRO A 363 -3.36 -0.02 -4.79
C PRO A 363 -4.40 -0.97 -4.19
N GLN A 364 -4.27 -2.26 -4.51
CA GLN A 364 -4.87 -3.35 -3.74
C GLN A 364 -4.04 -3.64 -2.48
N GLU A 365 -4.55 -4.46 -1.55
CA GLU A 365 -3.86 -4.81 -0.30
C GLU A 365 -2.50 -5.49 -0.51
N THR A 366 -2.35 -6.25 -1.59
CA THR A 366 -1.14 -7.01 -1.96
C THR A 366 -0.25 -6.28 -2.97
N GLY A 367 -0.54 -5.02 -3.27
CA GLY A 367 0.22 -4.20 -4.23
C GLY A 367 0.23 -4.79 -5.64
N LEU A 368 1.42 -5.05 -6.17
CA LEU A 368 1.66 -5.66 -7.49
C LEU A 368 2.31 -7.05 -7.34
N THR A 369 2.09 -7.75 -6.23
CA THR A 369 2.66 -9.08 -6.00
C THR A 369 1.75 -10.19 -6.50
N TYR A 370 0.50 -10.22 -6.06
CA TYR A 370 -0.55 -11.15 -6.50
C TYR A 370 -1.93 -10.57 -6.19
N ASN A 371 -3.00 -11.20 -6.70
CA ASN A 371 -4.34 -10.66 -6.51
C ASN A 371 -4.86 -10.88 -5.08
N SER A 372 -5.42 -9.82 -4.49
CA SER A 372 -6.32 -9.82 -3.35
C SER A 372 -7.60 -9.12 -3.78
N TRP A 373 -8.77 -9.69 -3.48
CA TRP A 373 -10.05 -9.16 -3.95
C TRP A 373 -10.05 -8.88 -5.47
N PHE A 374 -9.57 -9.86 -6.26
CA PHE A 374 -9.47 -9.78 -7.71
C PHE A 374 -8.52 -8.68 -8.23
N GLY A 375 -7.67 -8.11 -7.38
CA GLY A 375 -6.77 -7.01 -7.73
C GLY A 375 -7.40 -5.62 -7.71
N LYS A 376 -8.65 -5.48 -7.24
CA LYS A 376 -9.35 -4.19 -7.20
C LYS A 376 -8.71 -3.22 -6.22
N PHE A 377 -8.88 -1.92 -6.47
CA PHE A 377 -8.41 -0.87 -5.58
C PHE A 377 -9.17 -0.92 -4.25
N HIS A 378 -8.43 -0.72 -3.16
CA HIS A 378 -8.96 -0.65 -1.82
C HIS A 378 -8.86 0.78 -1.31
N LEU A 379 -9.90 1.60 -1.50
CA LEU A 379 -9.85 3.01 -1.14
C LEU A 379 -9.81 3.21 0.38
N GLU A 380 -10.36 2.30 1.17
CA GLU A 380 -10.23 2.37 2.63
C GLU A 380 -8.79 2.15 3.10
N MET A 381 -8.01 1.38 2.34
CA MET A 381 -6.58 1.15 2.62
C MET A 381 -5.67 2.20 1.99
N HIS A 382 -6.20 3.09 1.14
CA HIS A 382 -5.37 4.09 0.45
C HIS A 382 -4.66 5.03 1.43
N TRP A 383 -5.29 5.36 2.57
CA TRP A 383 -4.66 6.10 3.64
C TRP A 383 -3.40 5.39 4.17
N TRP A 384 -3.49 4.10 4.44
CA TRP A 384 -2.37 3.26 4.90
C TRP A 384 -1.31 3.08 3.82
N HIS A 385 -1.71 3.00 2.55
CA HIS A 385 -0.79 2.83 1.43
C HIS A 385 -0.01 4.10 1.07
N ALA A 386 -0.50 5.31 1.38
CA ALA A 386 0.00 6.51 0.74
C ALA A 386 0.41 7.65 1.70
N VAL A 387 -0.23 7.79 2.88
CA VAL A 387 0.03 8.89 3.81
C VAL A 387 1.49 8.94 4.28
N HIS A 388 2.11 7.77 4.47
CA HIS A 388 3.52 7.71 4.88
C HIS A 388 4.46 8.42 3.89
N PHE A 389 4.16 8.45 2.58
CA PHE A 389 5.03 9.16 1.62
C PHE A 389 5.16 10.64 1.97
N ALA A 390 4.07 11.30 2.38
CA ALA A 390 4.11 12.68 2.84
C ALA A 390 4.95 12.83 4.13
N LEU A 391 4.75 11.96 5.11
CA LEU A 391 5.44 12.01 6.39
C LEU A 391 6.94 11.70 6.27
N TRP A 392 7.32 10.91 5.27
CA TRP A 392 8.72 10.62 4.93
C TRP A 392 9.31 11.60 3.91
N ASN A 393 8.66 12.76 3.70
CA ASN A 393 9.09 13.83 2.79
C ASN A 393 9.35 13.35 1.35
N ARG A 394 8.42 12.51 0.84
CA ARG A 394 8.38 11.99 -0.53
C ARG A 394 6.98 12.22 -1.13
N ILE A 395 6.50 13.45 -1.05
CA ILE A 395 5.15 13.84 -1.44
C ILE A 395 4.83 13.53 -2.91
N ASP A 396 5.83 13.55 -3.77
CA ASP A 396 5.73 13.18 -5.18
C ASP A 396 5.20 11.76 -5.40
N LEU A 397 5.46 10.84 -4.47
CA LEU A 397 4.97 9.47 -4.54
C LEU A 397 3.49 9.36 -4.12
N LEU A 398 3.03 10.20 -3.19
CA LEU A 398 1.61 10.29 -2.86
C LEU A 398 0.81 10.88 -4.04
N GLU A 399 1.30 11.95 -4.66
CA GLU A 399 0.60 12.65 -5.72
C GLU A 399 0.28 11.78 -6.94
N ARG A 400 1.11 10.76 -7.23
CA ARG A 400 0.91 9.89 -8.39
C ARG A 400 -0.47 9.23 -8.43
N SER A 401 -0.95 8.74 -7.30
CA SER A 401 -2.27 8.07 -7.21
C SER A 401 -3.45 9.03 -7.04
N MET A 402 -3.18 10.30 -6.71
CA MET A 402 -4.25 11.28 -6.47
C MET A 402 -4.93 11.73 -7.76
N ASP A 403 -4.23 11.69 -8.90
CA ASP A 403 -4.80 12.09 -10.20
C ASP A 403 -5.94 11.17 -10.66
N TRP A 404 -5.95 9.90 -10.21
CA TRP A 404 -7.04 8.98 -10.49
C TRP A 404 -8.40 9.46 -9.97
N TYR A 405 -8.46 10.14 -8.83
CA TYR A 405 -9.73 10.66 -8.28
C TYR A 405 -10.43 11.64 -9.21
N ALA A 406 -9.67 12.40 -10.00
CA ALA A 406 -10.23 13.30 -11.02
C ALA A 406 -10.89 12.51 -12.18
N THR A 407 -10.32 11.38 -12.59
CA THR A 407 -10.92 10.50 -13.60
C THR A 407 -12.12 9.73 -13.06
N ALA A 408 -12.10 9.38 -11.78
CA ALA A 408 -13.17 8.67 -11.07
C ALA A 408 -14.41 9.55 -10.78
N TYR A 409 -14.28 10.87 -10.83
CA TYR A 409 -15.30 11.86 -10.48
C TYR A 409 -16.69 11.57 -11.06
N PRO A 410 -16.90 11.29 -12.38
CA PRO A 410 -18.23 11.11 -12.93
C PRO A 410 -18.98 9.91 -12.31
N ILE A 411 -18.24 8.83 -12.04
CA ILE A 411 -18.83 7.61 -11.45
C ILE A 411 -19.09 7.84 -9.97
N ALA A 412 -18.16 8.44 -9.22
CA ALA A 412 -18.35 8.77 -7.81
C ALA A 412 -19.59 9.67 -7.59
N LYS A 413 -19.82 10.63 -8.51
CA LYS A 413 -21.02 11.47 -8.52
C LYS A 413 -22.29 10.66 -8.76
N SER A 414 -22.31 9.79 -9.78
CA SER A 414 -23.48 8.95 -10.08
C SER A 414 -23.84 8.01 -8.92
N ILE A 415 -22.82 7.53 -8.17
CA ILE A 415 -23.04 6.70 -6.99
C ILE A 415 -23.72 7.51 -5.87
N ALA A 416 -23.24 8.73 -5.59
CA ALA A 416 -23.85 9.61 -4.60
C ALA A 416 -25.31 9.92 -4.96
N GLU A 417 -25.59 10.35 -6.19
CA GLU A 417 -26.93 10.66 -6.69
C GLU A 417 -27.88 9.43 -6.61
N ARG A 418 -27.39 8.25 -6.98
CA ARG A 418 -28.16 6.98 -6.87
C ARG A 418 -28.52 6.65 -5.42
N GLN A 419 -27.63 6.96 -4.48
CA GLN A 419 -27.86 6.77 -3.05
C GLN A 419 -28.67 7.91 -2.41
N GLY A 420 -29.02 8.95 -3.18
CA GLY A 420 -29.81 10.10 -2.72
C GLY A 420 -29.00 11.17 -1.99
N PHE A 421 -27.68 11.26 -2.25
CA PHE A 421 -26.77 12.23 -1.64
C PHE A 421 -26.19 13.19 -2.67
N ASP A 422 -25.72 14.33 -2.19
CA ASP A 422 -24.96 15.31 -2.97
C ASP A 422 -23.48 14.92 -3.06
N GLY A 423 -22.74 15.56 -3.97
CA GLY A 423 -21.29 15.47 -4.05
C GLY A 423 -20.77 14.14 -4.61
N LEU A 424 -19.70 13.61 -4.00
CA LEU A 424 -18.95 12.43 -4.49
C LEU A 424 -18.88 11.32 -3.44
N ARG A 425 -19.29 10.10 -3.84
CA ARG A 425 -19.17 8.91 -3.01
C ARG A 425 -17.98 8.05 -3.43
N TRP A 426 -16.99 7.94 -2.58
CA TRP A 426 -15.83 7.05 -2.75
C TRP A 426 -16.13 5.68 -2.17
N MET A 427 -16.15 4.65 -3.04
CA MET A 427 -16.47 3.28 -2.61
C MET A 427 -15.24 2.54 -2.09
N LYS A 428 -15.44 1.59 -1.17
CA LYS A 428 -14.35 0.77 -0.60
C LYS A 428 -13.51 0.12 -1.69
N MET A 429 -14.18 -0.65 -2.56
CA MET A 429 -13.55 -1.42 -3.62
C MET A 429 -14.05 -0.97 -4.98
N THR A 430 -13.11 -0.70 -5.86
CA THR A 430 -13.37 -0.21 -7.20
C THR A 430 -12.27 -0.66 -8.17
N ASP A 431 -12.44 -0.38 -9.44
CA ASP A 431 -11.51 -0.68 -10.52
C ASP A 431 -10.98 0.61 -11.18
N PRO A 432 -10.12 0.54 -12.21
CA PRO A 432 -9.61 1.74 -12.88
C PRO A 432 -10.68 2.69 -13.42
N SER A 433 -11.85 2.17 -13.80
CA SER A 433 -12.99 2.96 -14.25
C SER A 433 -13.84 3.56 -13.13
N ALA A 434 -13.46 3.33 -11.88
CA ALA A 434 -14.19 3.67 -10.66
C ALA A 434 -15.52 2.90 -10.48
N THR A 435 -15.76 1.83 -11.25
CA THR A 435 -16.94 0.97 -11.05
C THR A 435 -16.81 0.24 -9.72
N GLU A 436 -17.85 0.38 -8.89
CA GLU A 436 -17.88 -0.26 -7.58
C GLU A 436 -18.01 -1.79 -7.65
N ALA A 437 -17.33 -2.51 -6.77
CA ALA A 437 -17.52 -3.94 -6.59
C ALA A 437 -18.70 -4.20 -5.64
N PRO A 438 -19.77 -4.88 -6.05
CA PRO A 438 -20.90 -5.20 -5.18
C PRO A 438 -20.47 -5.91 -3.90
N SER A 439 -20.88 -5.42 -2.71
CA SER A 439 -20.41 -5.95 -1.43
C SER A 439 -21.44 -5.84 -0.33
N LYS A 440 -21.49 -6.83 0.59
CA LYS A 440 -22.34 -6.78 1.78
C LYS A 440 -21.74 -5.91 2.89
N VAL A 441 -20.44 -5.65 2.83
CA VAL A 441 -19.69 -4.86 3.80
C VAL A 441 -19.20 -3.56 3.14
N GLY A 442 -18.42 -3.67 2.08
CA GLY A 442 -17.74 -2.54 1.47
C GLY A 442 -18.66 -1.43 0.95
N SER A 443 -19.89 -1.77 0.55
CA SER A 443 -20.87 -0.77 0.09
C SER A 443 -21.34 0.16 1.20
N PHE A 444 -21.24 -0.25 2.48
CA PHE A 444 -21.69 0.50 3.64
C PHE A 444 -20.54 1.14 4.45
N LEU A 445 -19.28 0.89 4.09
CA LEU A 445 -18.15 1.57 4.71
C LEU A 445 -18.10 3.04 4.30
N ILE A 446 -17.79 3.92 5.23
CA ILE A 446 -17.69 5.37 4.98
C ILE A 446 -16.37 5.98 5.44
N TRP A 447 -15.56 5.29 6.21
CA TRP A 447 -14.34 5.87 6.76
C TRP A 447 -13.27 6.20 5.70
N GLN A 448 -13.37 5.64 4.49
CA GLN A 448 -12.55 6.04 3.34
C GLN A 448 -13.01 7.35 2.70
N GLN A 449 -14.23 7.80 2.97
CA GLN A 449 -14.80 8.99 2.35
C GLN A 449 -13.95 10.25 2.58
N PRO A 450 -13.44 10.53 3.80
CA PRO A 450 -12.60 11.68 4.08
C PRO A 450 -11.15 11.55 3.59
N HIS A 451 -10.68 10.38 3.15
CA HIS A 451 -9.26 10.15 2.80
C HIS A 451 -8.74 11.12 1.76
N PHE A 452 -9.55 11.42 0.74
CA PHE A 452 -9.15 12.38 -0.29
C PHE A 452 -8.85 13.76 0.31
N ILE A 453 -9.71 14.26 1.21
CA ILE A 453 -9.51 15.55 1.88
C ILE A 453 -8.24 15.53 2.74
N TYR A 454 -8.00 14.42 3.47
CA TYR A 454 -6.81 14.25 4.30
C TYR A 454 -5.52 14.29 3.45
N MET A 455 -5.48 13.52 2.36
CA MET A 455 -4.30 13.45 1.49
C MET A 455 -4.06 14.76 0.73
N ALA A 456 -5.11 15.42 0.25
CA ALA A 456 -5.02 16.75 -0.35
C ALA A 456 -4.44 17.79 0.63
N GLU A 457 -4.84 17.72 1.92
CA GLU A 457 -4.29 18.58 2.97
C GLU A 457 -2.79 18.33 3.17
N LEU A 458 -2.33 17.06 3.14
CA LEU A 458 -0.90 16.75 3.23
C LEU A 458 -0.11 17.33 2.04
N ILE A 459 -0.66 17.25 0.83
CA ILE A 459 -0.04 17.84 -0.37
C ILE A 459 0.05 19.36 -0.23
N TYR A 460 -1.04 20.01 0.21
CA TYR A 460 -1.01 21.45 0.44
C TYR A 460 0.00 21.83 1.52
N ARG A 461 0.11 21.08 2.60
CA ARG A 461 1.10 21.33 3.67
C ARG A 461 2.55 21.24 3.16
N ALA A 462 2.82 20.31 2.23
CA ALA A 462 4.14 20.16 1.62
C ALA A 462 4.43 21.27 0.61
N ASN A 463 3.42 21.76 -0.12
CA ASN A 463 3.53 22.80 -1.12
C ASN A 463 2.32 23.77 -1.04
N PRO A 464 2.31 24.72 -0.10
CA PRO A 464 1.18 25.66 0.05
C PRO A 464 1.18 26.67 -1.11
N SER A 465 0.43 26.35 -2.16
CA SER A 465 0.36 27.16 -3.36
C SER A 465 -1.06 27.22 -3.95
N PRO A 466 -1.38 28.30 -4.73
CA PRO A 466 -2.65 28.39 -5.45
C PRO A 466 -2.89 27.24 -6.41
N GLU A 467 -1.84 26.72 -7.05
CA GLU A 467 -1.91 25.62 -8.02
C GLU A 467 -2.43 24.32 -7.35
N VAL A 468 -2.04 24.05 -6.10
CA VAL A 468 -2.55 22.92 -5.33
C VAL A 468 -4.04 23.10 -5.02
N ILE A 469 -4.46 24.33 -4.66
CA ILE A 469 -5.87 24.64 -4.44
C ILE A 469 -6.68 24.48 -5.72
N GLU A 470 -6.19 24.97 -6.85
CA GLU A 470 -6.83 24.81 -8.16
C GLU A 470 -6.96 23.32 -8.54
N LYS A 471 -5.90 22.55 -8.35
CA LYS A 471 -5.86 21.13 -8.73
C LYS A 471 -6.84 20.27 -7.93
N TYR A 472 -6.89 20.45 -6.62
CA TYR A 472 -7.62 19.54 -5.72
C TYR A 472 -8.89 20.14 -5.08
N GLY A 473 -9.04 21.47 -5.08
CA GLY A 473 -10.10 22.17 -4.35
C GLY A 473 -11.51 21.75 -4.75
N PHE A 474 -11.76 21.52 -6.04
CA PHE A 474 -13.04 21.05 -6.54
C PHE A 474 -13.42 19.67 -5.93
N LEU A 475 -12.51 18.72 -5.90
CA LEU A 475 -12.76 17.39 -5.36
C LEU A 475 -12.88 17.40 -3.83
N VAL A 476 -12.15 18.29 -3.14
CA VAL A 476 -12.31 18.53 -1.70
C VAL A 476 -13.72 19.04 -1.40
N GLU A 477 -14.19 20.05 -2.16
CA GLU A 477 -15.53 20.63 -2.01
C GLU A 477 -16.63 19.59 -2.26
N GLU A 478 -16.54 18.84 -3.37
CA GLU A 478 -17.56 17.83 -3.72
C GLU A 478 -17.54 16.63 -2.76
N THR A 479 -16.36 16.22 -2.25
CA THR A 479 -16.28 15.20 -1.21
C THR A 479 -16.95 15.68 0.09
N ALA A 480 -16.74 16.94 0.48
CA ALA A 480 -17.37 17.52 1.66
C ALA A 480 -18.88 17.69 1.48
N LYS A 481 -19.39 17.99 0.28
CA LYS A 481 -20.85 18.01 0.01
C LYS A 481 -21.48 16.66 0.28
N PHE A 482 -20.85 15.56 -0.16
CA PHE A 482 -21.35 14.23 0.19
C PHE A 482 -21.36 14.03 1.71
N MET A 483 -20.29 14.37 2.39
CA MET A 483 -20.20 14.20 3.84
C MET A 483 -21.26 14.99 4.59
N ALA A 484 -21.59 16.20 4.12
CA ALA A 484 -22.63 17.02 4.69
C ALA A 484 -24.03 16.44 4.47
N SER A 485 -24.35 16.01 3.23
CA SER A 485 -25.63 15.42 2.87
C SER A 485 -25.87 14.04 3.50
N PHE A 486 -24.81 13.30 3.80
CA PHE A 486 -24.89 11.99 4.43
C PHE A 486 -25.22 12.07 5.93
N ALA A 487 -24.74 13.11 6.63
CA ALA A 487 -25.02 13.31 8.03
C ALA A 487 -26.52 13.64 8.24
N THR A 488 -27.17 12.93 9.13
CA THR A 488 -28.60 13.07 9.38
C THR A 488 -28.85 13.94 10.62
N TYR A 489 -29.60 15.03 10.48
CA TYR A 489 -29.98 15.86 11.64
C TYR A 489 -31.09 15.19 12.45
N ASP A 490 -30.87 15.05 13.76
CA ASP A 490 -31.86 14.60 14.72
C ASP A 490 -32.45 15.85 15.40
N GLU A 491 -33.68 16.22 15.04
CA GLU A 491 -34.38 17.40 15.58
C GLU A 491 -34.70 17.29 17.08
N LEU A 492 -34.85 16.05 17.59
CA LEU A 492 -35.20 15.82 18.99
C LEU A 492 -34.01 16.12 19.92
N GLU A 493 -32.82 15.70 19.48
CA GLU A 493 -31.58 15.90 20.25
C GLU A 493 -30.75 17.08 19.77
N GLY A 494 -31.12 17.70 18.64
CA GLY A 494 -30.45 18.87 18.09
C GLY A 494 -29.00 18.59 17.63
N ARG A 495 -28.73 17.41 17.08
CA ARG A 495 -27.39 16.96 16.69
C ARG A 495 -27.41 16.18 15.36
N TYR A 496 -26.24 16.07 14.72
CA TYR A 496 -26.07 15.25 13.52
C TYR A 496 -25.60 13.83 13.86
N LEU A 497 -26.17 12.85 13.17
CA LEU A 497 -25.89 11.43 13.32
C LEU A 497 -25.24 10.88 12.05
N LEU A 498 -24.30 9.95 12.21
CA LEU A 498 -23.84 9.04 11.17
C LEU A 498 -24.48 7.66 11.40
N LYS A 499 -25.35 7.22 10.50
CA LYS A 499 -26.12 5.96 10.61
C LYS A 499 -26.20 5.23 9.27
N GLY A 500 -26.69 3.99 9.24
CA GLY A 500 -26.78 3.18 8.01
C GLY A 500 -25.40 2.81 7.45
N ILE A 501 -24.45 2.54 8.33
CA ILE A 501 -23.03 2.35 8.00
C ILE A 501 -22.48 1.06 8.63
N ILE A 502 -21.46 0.52 8.01
CA ILE A 502 -20.50 -0.37 8.66
C ILE A 502 -19.28 0.49 9.01
N ALA A 503 -18.82 0.42 10.25
CA ALA A 503 -17.64 1.14 10.70
C ALA A 503 -16.35 0.50 10.16
N ALA A 504 -15.21 1.14 10.40
CA ALA A 504 -13.91 0.50 10.19
C ALA A 504 -13.80 -0.83 10.96
N GLN A 505 -14.45 -0.97 12.11
CA GLN A 505 -14.70 -2.25 12.78
C GLN A 505 -15.83 -3.00 12.04
N GLU A 506 -15.47 -3.88 11.10
CA GLU A 506 -16.39 -4.52 10.16
C GLU A 506 -17.35 -5.57 10.79
N THR A 507 -17.22 -5.84 12.09
CA THR A 507 -18.19 -6.67 12.85
C THR A 507 -19.48 -5.92 13.18
N LEU A 508 -19.52 -4.59 13.04
CA LEU A 508 -20.70 -3.76 13.14
C LEU A 508 -21.62 -3.93 11.92
N ARG A 509 -22.92 -3.70 12.06
CA ARG A 509 -23.90 -3.90 11.01
C ARG A 509 -24.55 -2.58 10.61
N ALA A 510 -24.73 -2.35 9.30
CA ALA A 510 -25.31 -1.10 8.79
C ALA A 510 -26.69 -0.77 9.34
N SER A 511 -27.52 -1.80 9.64
CA SER A 511 -28.86 -1.61 10.20
C SER A 511 -28.91 -1.17 11.66
N GLU A 512 -27.79 -1.29 12.40
CA GLU A 512 -27.72 -1.10 13.85
C GLU A 512 -26.74 0.01 14.23
N THR A 513 -25.74 0.33 13.39
CA THR A 513 -24.63 1.20 13.73
C THR A 513 -24.98 2.67 13.66
N ILE A 514 -24.81 3.39 14.75
CA ILE A 514 -25.01 4.83 14.89
C ILE A 514 -23.76 5.43 15.55
N ASN A 515 -23.20 6.49 14.96
CA ASN A 515 -22.12 7.29 15.50
C ASN A 515 -20.91 6.50 16.02
N PRO A 516 -20.26 5.63 15.23
CA PRO A 516 -19.02 5.03 15.68
C PRO A 516 -17.94 6.12 15.83
N PRO A 517 -17.15 6.09 16.92
CA PRO A 517 -16.30 7.23 17.33
C PRO A 517 -15.24 7.64 16.30
N PHE A 518 -14.64 6.69 15.58
CA PHE A 518 -13.63 7.01 14.58
C PHE A 518 -14.23 7.78 13.41
N GLU A 519 -15.36 7.32 12.87
CA GLU A 519 -16.03 7.95 11.74
C GLU A 519 -16.56 9.35 12.11
N VAL A 520 -17.13 9.52 13.29
CA VAL A 520 -17.58 10.84 13.78
C VAL A 520 -16.39 11.81 13.90
N SER A 521 -15.28 11.35 14.49
CA SER A 521 -14.05 12.16 14.60
C SER A 521 -13.49 12.52 13.23
N TYR A 522 -13.56 11.60 12.27
CA TYR A 522 -13.03 11.83 10.93
C TYR A 522 -13.91 12.81 10.13
N TRP A 523 -15.24 12.73 10.30
CA TRP A 523 -16.17 13.75 9.76
C TRP A 523 -15.85 15.12 10.29
N HIS A 524 -15.71 15.25 11.62
CA HIS A 524 -15.35 16.52 12.27
C HIS A 524 -14.04 17.10 11.71
N TYR A 525 -12.99 16.29 11.61
CA TYR A 525 -11.69 16.71 11.09
C TYR A 525 -11.77 17.15 9.62
N ALA A 526 -12.31 16.29 8.76
CA ALA A 526 -12.29 16.54 7.32
C ALA A 526 -13.20 17.70 6.90
N MET A 527 -14.37 17.86 7.54
CA MET A 527 -15.23 19.03 7.31
C MET A 527 -14.54 20.32 7.74
N GLY A 528 -13.79 20.29 8.85
CA GLY A 528 -12.96 21.41 9.28
C GLY A 528 -11.85 21.77 8.29
N VAL A 529 -11.20 20.75 7.69
CA VAL A 529 -10.20 20.92 6.62
C VAL A 529 -10.85 21.50 5.36
N ALA A 530 -12.00 20.97 4.93
CA ALA A 530 -12.73 21.47 3.77
C ALA A 530 -13.10 22.96 3.92
N GLN A 531 -13.49 23.41 5.11
CA GLN A 531 -13.72 24.83 5.39
C GLN A 531 -12.44 25.66 5.24
N LYS A 532 -11.29 25.18 5.71
CA LYS A 532 -10.00 25.86 5.50
C LYS A 532 -9.64 25.94 4.02
N TRP A 533 -9.99 24.93 3.22
CA TRP A 533 -9.75 24.93 1.77
C TRP A 533 -10.60 25.98 1.07
N ARG A 534 -11.86 26.20 1.49
CA ARG A 534 -12.69 27.30 0.99
C ARG A 534 -12.07 28.66 1.28
N GLU A 535 -11.57 28.87 2.51
CA GLU A 535 -10.88 30.11 2.89
C GLU A 535 -9.60 30.35 2.06
N ARG A 536 -8.81 29.29 1.82
CA ARG A 536 -7.62 29.35 0.96
C ARG A 536 -7.93 29.65 -0.51
N ALA A 537 -9.13 29.29 -0.97
CA ALA A 537 -9.66 29.59 -2.29
C ALA A 537 -10.41 30.93 -2.35
N ASP A 538 -10.21 31.83 -1.37
CA ASP A 538 -10.92 33.13 -1.22
C ASP A 538 -12.46 32.98 -1.25
N THR A 539 -12.97 31.82 -0.83
CA THR A 539 -14.40 31.53 -0.73
C THR A 539 -14.82 31.54 0.75
N SER A 540 -15.96 32.19 1.06
CA SER A 540 -16.47 32.20 2.43
C SER A 540 -16.77 30.80 2.95
N ARG A 541 -16.64 30.62 4.26
CA ARG A 541 -17.06 29.38 4.93
C ARG A 541 -18.52 29.08 4.63
N ASN A 542 -18.86 27.81 4.53
CA ASN A 542 -20.22 27.34 4.38
C ASN A 542 -20.86 27.23 5.79
N MET A 543 -21.91 28.00 6.04
CA MET A 543 -22.55 28.07 7.37
C MET A 543 -23.22 26.75 7.77
N GLU A 544 -23.75 25.98 6.83
CA GLU A 544 -24.36 24.68 7.11
C GLU A 544 -23.29 23.65 7.52
N TRP A 545 -22.10 23.73 6.92
CA TRP A 545 -20.98 22.89 7.31
C TRP A 545 -20.41 23.26 8.69
N ASP A 546 -20.39 24.55 9.02
CA ASP A 546 -20.03 24.99 10.38
C ASP A 546 -21.04 24.51 11.42
N GLU A 547 -22.33 24.57 11.10
CA GLU A 547 -23.39 24.02 11.96
C GLU A 547 -23.22 22.49 12.13
N LEU A 548 -22.94 21.75 11.05
CA LEU A 548 -22.65 20.32 11.13
C LEU A 548 -21.47 20.03 12.05
N ILE A 549 -20.32 20.71 11.85
CA ILE A 549 -19.10 20.54 12.67
C ILE A 549 -19.41 20.81 14.16
N ASP A 550 -20.21 21.83 14.45
CA ASP A 550 -20.54 22.22 15.83
C ASP A 550 -21.54 21.27 16.49
N LYS A 551 -22.46 20.69 15.73
CA LYS A 551 -23.54 19.83 16.21
C LYS A 551 -23.33 18.33 15.93
N LEU A 552 -22.14 17.90 15.45
CA LEU A 552 -21.83 16.47 15.40
C LEU A 552 -22.01 15.83 16.77
N SER A 553 -22.54 14.61 16.77
CA SER A 553 -22.76 13.85 18.02
C SER A 553 -21.47 13.73 18.83
N PRO A 554 -21.54 13.85 20.16
CA PRO A 554 -20.41 13.51 21.02
C PRO A 554 -20.05 12.03 20.84
N LEU A 555 -18.79 11.67 21.08
CA LEU A 555 -18.37 10.28 21.01
C LEU A 555 -19.05 9.45 22.11
N ALA A 556 -19.73 8.38 21.71
CA ALA A 556 -20.49 7.53 22.62
C ALA A 556 -19.58 6.86 23.66
N SER A 557 -19.95 6.93 24.94
CA SER A 557 -19.14 6.41 26.03
C SER A 557 -20.02 5.88 27.18
N LYS A 558 -19.49 4.92 27.93
CA LYS A 558 -20.11 4.36 29.12
C LYS A 558 -19.04 4.00 30.13
N ASP A 559 -19.26 4.34 31.40
CA ASP A 559 -18.38 4.02 32.53
C ASP A 559 -16.91 4.48 32.32
N GLY A 560 -16.71 5.60 31.61
CA GLY A 560 -15.38 6.15 31.32
C GLY A 560 -14.62 5.49 30.17
N LEU A 561 -15.30 4.67 29.37
CA LEU A 561 -14.77 4.00 28.16
C LEU A 561 -15.59 4.43 26.94
N TYR A 562 -14.96 4.56 25.78
CA TYR A 562 -15.66 4.79 24.52
C TYR A 562 -16.27 3.49 23.99
N LEU A 563 -17.51 3.56 23.48
CA LEU A 563 -18.20 2.43 22.88
C LEU A 563 -17.79 2.22 21.43
N ALA A 564 -18.05 1.04 20.87
CA ALA A 564 -17.84 0.73 19.43
C ALA A 564 -18.78 1.58 18.55
N SER A 565 -20.01 1.80 18.99
CA SER A 565 -21.00 2.72 18.41
C SER A 565 -22.01 3.11 19.49
N GLU A 566 -22.83 4.12 19.24
CA GLU A 566 -23.75 4.67 20.24
C GLU A 566 -24.80 3.66 20.71
N ASP A 567 -25.23 2.76 19.83
CA ASP A 567 -26.20 1.69 20.11
C ASP A 567 -25.56 0.43 20.70
N ALA A 568 -24.21 0.31 20.71
CA ALA A 568 -23.48 -0.85 21.24
C ALA A 568 -23.18 -0.73 22.75
N LEU A 569 -24.21 -0.64 23.57
CA LEU A 569 -24.09 -0.44 25.04
C LEU A 569 -23.39 -1.60 25.77
N ASP A 570 -23.25 -2.75 25.13
CA ASP A 570 -22.59 -3.97 25.59
C ASP A 570 -21.23 -4.20 24.93
N THR A 571 -20.60 -3.11 24.41
CA THR A 571 -19.29 -3.14 23.71
C THR A 571 -18.25 -4.02 24.42
N TYR A 572 -18.14 -3.94 25.73
CA TYR A 572 -17.12 -4.63 26.52
C TYR A 572 -17.57 -6.00 27.05
N ILE A 573 -18.72 -6.50 26.60
CA ILE A 573 -19.33 -7.78 27.02
C ILE A 573 -19.50 -8.71 25.83
N ASP A 574 -20.01 -8.21 24.68
CA ASP A 574 -20.18 -9.00 23.46
C ASP A 574 -18.88 -9.06 22.67
N ILE A 575 -18.38 -10.29 22.42
CA ILE A 575 -17.15 -10.54 21.62
C ILE A 575 -17.20 -9.96 20.21
N ARG A 576 -18.38 -9.70 19.65
CA ARG A 576 -18.57 -9.05 18.36
C ARG A 576 -17.96 -7.65 18.35
N PHE A 577 -18.06 -6.92 19.46
CA PHE A 577 -17.56 -5.56 19.59
C PHE A 577 -16.11 -5.46 20.09
N THR A 578 -15.50 -6.60 20.45
CA THR A 578 -14.10 -6.67 20.92
C THR A 578 -13.23 -7.53 20.01
N SER A 579 -13.66 -7.72 18.77
CA SER A 579 -12.96 -8.44 17.72
C SER A 579 -12.83 -7.56 16.49
N ASP A 580 -11.96 -7.96 15.54
CA ASP A 580 -11.62 -7.20 14.34
C ASP A 580 -10.82 -5.93 14.69
N HIS A 581 -10.99 -4.82 13.98
CA HIS A 581 -10.25 -3.59 14.23
C HIS A 581 -10.69 -2.89 15.51
N PRO A 582 -9.78 -2.52 16.45
CA PRO A 582 -10.10 -1.63 17.55
C PRO A 582 -10.24 -0.17 17.06
N ALA A 583 -11.15 0.06 16.11
CA ALA A 583 -11.24 1.27 15.29
C ALA A 583 -11.45 2.55 16.10
N VAL A 584 -12.04 2.45 17.31
CA VAL A 584 -12.19 3.59 18.25
C VAL A 584 -10.87 4.31 18.52
N LEU A 585 -9.74 3.60 18.52
CA LEU A 585 -8.40 4.19 18.72
C LEU A 585 -7.98 5.10 17.55
N GLY A 586 -8.54 4.88 16.35
CA GLY A 586 -8.30 5.73 15.18
C GLY A 586 -8.75 7.18 15.38
N ALA A 587 -9.72 7.41 16.25
CA ALA A 587 -10.21 8.76 16.58
C ALA A 587 -9.11 9.68 17.15
N VAL A 588 -8.05 9.12 17.71
CA VAL A 588 -6.85 9.84 18.20
C VAL A 588 -5.60 9.43 17.44
N GLY A 589 -5.43 8.12 17.14
CA GLY A 589 -4.22 7.62 16.49
C GLY A 589 -4.03 8.20 15.10
N MET A 590 -5.05 8.09 14.25
CA MET A 590 -5.01 8.57 12.87
C MET A 590 -5.30 10.07 12.75
N LEU A 591 -6.03 10.64 13.69
CA LEU A 591 -6.58 12.00 13.64
C LEU A 591 -6.02 12.88 14.75
N PRO A 592 -5.94 14.20 14.55
CA PRO A 592 -5.63 15.10 15.64
C PRO A 592 -6.74 15.10 16.68
N GLN A 593 -6.37 15.33 17.93
CA GLN A 593 -7.32 15.51 19.02
C GLN A 593 -8.30 16.65 18.69
N ASN A 594 -9.58 16.45 18.97
CA ASN A 594 -10.64 17.42 18.71
C ASN A 594 -11.55 17.62 19.94
N LYS A 595 -12.50 18.58 19.86
CA LYS A 595 -13.41 18.94 20.96
C LYS A 595 -14.38 17.82 21.39
N LEU A 596 -14.62 16.82 20.52
CA LEU A 596 -15.52 15.69 20.80
C LEU A 596 -14.86 14.64 21.70
N LEU A 597 -13.52 14.68 21.84
CA LEU A 597 -12.73 13.67 22.50
C LEU A 597 -12.36 14.07 23.94
N ARG A 598 -12.47 13.11 24.84
CA ARG A 598 -11.95 13.17 26.21
C ARG A 598 -10.71 12.29 26.33
N PRO A 599 -9.50 12.86 26.51
CA PRO A 599 -8.26 12.09 26.58
C PRO A 599 -8.23 11.05 27.69
N ASP A 600 -8.82 11.35 28.85
CA ASP A 600 -8.95 10.43 29.97
C ASP A 600 -9.76 9.17 29.63
N TYR A 601 -10.87 9.32 28.90
CA TYR A 601 -11.68 8.20 28.44
C TYR A 601 -10.94 7.38 27.38
N MET A 602 -10.23 8.05 26.46
CA MET A 602 -9.47 7.34 25.44
C MET A 602 -8.30 6.58 26.05
N LYS A 603 -7.65 7.11 27.07
CA LYS A 603 -6.59 6.40 27.81
C LYS A 603 -7.14 5.13 28.49
N ASN A 604 -8.28 5.24 29.18
CA ASN A 604 -8.94 4.08 29.78
C ASN A 604 -9.33 3.05 28.72
N THR A 605 -9.84 3.51 27.57
CA THR A 605 -10.22 2.65 26.43
C THR A 605 -9.01 1.94 25.85
N LEU A 606 -7.89 2.64 25.65
CA LEU A 606 -6.63 2.06 25.19
C LEU A 606 -6.14 0.97 26.15
N ASP A 607 -6.16 1.27 27.47
CA ASP A 607 -5.70 0.33 28.48
C ASP A 607 -6.55 -0.94 28.48
N TRP A 608 -7.88 -0.78 28.44
CA TRP A 608 -8.80 -1.91 28.34
C TRP A 608 -8.56 -2.74 27.06
N ILE A 609 -8.38 -2.08 25.91
CA ILE A 609 -8.14 -2.76 24.61
C ILE A 609 -6.83 -3.55 24.65
N LEU A 610 -5.74 -2.95 25.15
CA LEU A 610 -4.44 -3.63 25.23
C LEU A 610 -4.51 -4.93 26.05
N GLU A 611 -5.32 -4.94 27.11
CA GLU A 611 -5.47 -6.09 28.00
C GLU A 611 -6.48 -7.14 27.49
N ASN A 612 -7.59 -6.70 26.87
CA ASN A 612 -8.77 -7.57 26.70
C ASN A 612 -9.18 -7.82 25.26
N TRP A 613 -8.63 -7.05 24.27
CA TRP A 613 -9.05 -7.20 22.86
C TRP A 613 -8.69 -8.56 22.28
N ASN A 614 -9.52 -9.05 21.37
CA ASN A 614 -9.23 -10.28 20.64
C ASN A 614 -8.16 -10.08 19.55
N TRP A 615 -6.90 -9.85 19.97
CA TRP A 615 -5.75 -9.61 19.10
C TRP A 615 -5.49 -10.73 18.08
N GLY A 616 -6.05 -11.92 18.25
CA GLY A 616 -5.97 -13.00 17.28
C GLY A 616 -6.84 -12.79 16.04
N LYS A 617 -7.72 -11.79 16.05
CA LYS A 617 -8.65 -11.42 14.97
C LYS A 617 -8.40 -10.03 14.40
N THR A 618 -7.28 -9.39 14.75
CA THR A 618 -6.87 -8.09 14.24
C THR A 618 -6.08 -8.22 12.94
N TRP A 619 -5.76 -7.07 12.33
CA TRP A 619 -5.06 -6.94 11.07
C TRP A 619 -3.76 -6.13 11.24
N GLY A 620 -2.87 -6.16 10.24
CA GLY A 620 -1.54 -5.56 10.37
C GLY A 620 -1.53 -4.07 10.67
N TRP A 621 -2.52 -3.29 10.25
CA TRP A 621 -2.57 -1.85 10.52
C TRP A 621 -3.13 -1.48 11.91
N ASP A 622 -3.70 -2.44 12.65
CA ASP A 622 -4.22 -2.20 14.00
C ASP A 622 -3.11 -1.87 15.01
N TYR A 623 -1.95 -2.48 14.84
CA TYR A 623 -0.79 -2.27 15.71
C TYR A 623 -0.20 -0.86 15.58
N PRO A 624 0.08 -0.34 14.37
CA PRO A 624 0.48 1.05 14.21
C PRO A 624 -0.61 2.06 14.60
N MET A 625 -1.89 1.79 14.36
CA MET A 625 -2.98 2.64 14.84
C MET A 625 -2.97 2.74 16.38
N THR A 626 -2.82 1.61 17.06
CA THR A 626 -2.71 1.54 18.52
C THR A 626 -1.48 2.29 19.03
N ALA A 627 -0.33 2.14 18.34
CA ALA A 627 0.90 2.84 18.68
C ALA A 627 0.76 4.37 18.56
N MET A 628 0.14 4.85 17.48
CA MET A 628 -0.12 6.27 17.29
C MET A 628 -1.08 6.83 18.36
N CYS A 629 -2.12 6.08 18.71
CA CYS A 629 -3.03 6.45 19.80
C CYS A 629 -2.27 6.55 21.13
N ALA A 630 -1.45 5.56 21.46
CA ALA A 630 -0.65 5.56 22.68
C ALA A 630 0.35 6.74 22.71
N ALA A 631 1.03 7.03 21.59
CA ALA A 631 1.96 8.15 21.49
C ALA A 631 1.27 9.50 21.76
N ARG A 632 0.10 9.76 21.13
CA ARG A 632 -0.67 11.00 21.36
C ARG A 632 -1.22 11.13 22.78
N LEU A 633 -1.39 10.03 23.49
CA LEU A 633 -1.80 9.99 24.90
C LEU A 633 -0.61 10.05 25.88
N ASN A 634 0.61 10.32 25.39
CA ASN A 634 1.85 10.34 26.17
C ASN A 634 2.16 9.01 26.87
N GLU A 635 1.90 7.88 26.19
CA GLU A 635 2.20 6.52 26.64
C GLU A 635 3.26 5.85 25.71
N PRO A 636 4.49 6.39 25.62
CA PRO A 636 5.46 5.94 24.62
C PRO A 636 5.89 4.48 24.78
N ALA A 637 5.91 3.94 26.01
CA ALA A 637 6.18 2.52 26.23
C ALA A 637 5.11 1.63 25.57
N LYS A 638 3.82 1.98 25.73
CA LYS A 638 2.70 1.28 25.10
C LYS A 638 2.74 1.43 23.57
N ALA A 639 3.23 2.56 23.05
CA ALA A 639 3.39 2.77 21.62
C ALA A 639 4.40 1.78 21.01
N VAL A 640 5.56 1.63 21.63
CA VAL A 640 6.55 0.64 21.22
C VAL A 640 6.03 -0.79 21.38
N ASP A 641 5.39 -1.08 22.51
CA ASP A 641 4.81 -2.41 22.80
C ASP A 641 3.76 -2.81 21.76
N ALA A 642 2.93 -1.86 21.30
CA ALA A 642 1.95 -2.09 20.24
C ALA A 642 2.63 -2.43 18.92
N LEU A 643 3.63 -1.64 18.45
CA LEU A 643 4.36 -1.93 17.20
C LEU A 643 5.08 -3.27 17.24
N MET A 644 5.56 -3.69 18.41
CA MET A 644 6.35 -4.90 18.58
C MET A 644 5.55 -6.06 19.19
N MET A 645 4.23 -5.95 19.27
CA MET A 645 3.35 -6.99 19.81
C MET A 645 3.53 -8.30 19.05
N ASN A 646 3.81 -9.39 19.77
CA ASN A 646 4.02 -10.71 19.19
C ASN A 646 2.68 -11.39 18.86
N LYS A 647 2.15 -11.07 17.68
CA LYS A 647 0.92 -11.65 17.12
C LYS A 647 1.15 -12.03 15.66
N ARG A 648 0.43 -13.05 15.18
CA ARG A 648 0.54 -13.53 13.79
C ARG A 648 0.39 -12.40 12.78
N THR A 649 -0.62 -11.57 12.93
CA THR A 649 -0.94 -10.47 12.01
C THR A 649 0.00 -9.26 12.13
N ASN A 650 0.93 -9.29 13.10
CA ASN A 650 2.04 -8.34 13.24
C ASN A 650 3.42 -8.98 12.89
N THR A 651 3.40 -10.09 12.17
CA THR A 651 4.63 -10.73 11.68
C THR A 651 5.11 -10.02 10.42
N TYR A 652 6.42 -9.74 10.36
CA TYR A 652 7.10 -9.24 9.17
C TYR A 652 8.07 -10.32 8.68
N LEU A 653 7.84 -10.83 7.48
CA LEU A 653 8.64 -11.88 6.86
C LEU A 653 10.09 -11.42 6.60
N LEU A 654 10.96 -12.34 6.19
CA LEU A 654 12.36 -12.03 5.88
C LEU A 654 12.47 -10.94 4.81
N ASN A 655 11.62 -10.99 3.79
CA ASN A 655 11.53 -9.99 2.72
C ASN A 655 10.84 -8.67 3.13
N GLY A 656 10.40 -8.54 4.39
CA GLY A 656 9.78 -7.34 4.94
C GLY A 656 8.25 -7.27 4.82
N HIS A 657 7.59 -8.15 4.09
CA HIS A 657 6.12 -8.12 3.99
C HIS A 657 5.45 -8.41 5.32
N ASN A 658 4.46 -7.58 5.69
CA ASN A 658 3.55 -7.89 6.78
C ASN A 658 2.65 -9.07 6.37
N TYR A 659 2.52 -10.07 7.25
CA TYR A 659 1.82 -11.33 7.01
C TYR A 659 0.54 -11.42 7.85
N GLN A 660 -0.58 -11.81 7.25
CA GLN A 660 -1.85 -11.98 7.95
C GLN A 660 -2.18 -13.47 8.19
N ASP A 661 -2.31 -14.24 7.13
CA ASP A 661 -2.66 -15.65 7.15
C ASP A 661 -2.28 -16.34 5.82
N ALA A 662 -2.64 -17.63 5.69
CA ALA A 662 -2.35 -18.41 4.48
C ALA A 662 -3.07 -17.92 3.21
N ARG A 663 -4.12 -17.09 3.33
CA ARG A 663 -4.83 -16.46 2.21
C ARG A 663 -4.19 -15.12 1.84
N LEU A 664 -3.80 -14.34 2.84
CA LEU A 664 -3.27 -12.99 2.69
C LEU A 664 -1.85 -12.92 3.26
N ARG A 665 -0.87 -13.40 2.48
CA ARG A 665 0.54 -13.54 2.87
C ARG A 665 1.36 -12.24 2.71
N VAL A 666 0.82 -11.29 1.96
CA VAL A 666 1.32 -9.92 1.79
C VAL A 666 0.21 -8.97 2.18
N TYR A 667 0.49 -8.04 3.10
CA TYR A 667 -0.50 -7.08 3.57
C TYR A 667 0.13 -5.69 3.75
N LEU A 668 0.23 -4.96 2.65
CA LEU A 668 0.91 -3.66 2.61
C LEU A 668 0.28 -2.55 3.48
N PRO A 669 -1.03 -2.57 3.82
CA PRO A 669 -1.55 -1.66 4.83
C PRO A 669 -0.82 -1.73 6.18
N GLY A 670 -0.34 -2.92 6.58
CA GLY A 670 0.51 -3.07 7.76
C GLY A 670 1.89 -2.42 7.59
N ASN A 671 2.51 -2.58 6.42
CA ASN A 671 3.79 -1.95 6.10
C ASN A 671 3.68 -0.41 6.07
N GLY A 672 2.69 0.14 5.38
CA GLY A 672 2.47 1.59 5.33
C GLY A 672 2.07 2.16 6.69
N GLY A 673 1.21 1.45 7.44
CA GLY A 673 0.85 1.82 8.80
C GLY A 673 2.06 1.92 9.74
N LEU A 674 2.98 0.94 9.66
CA LEU A 674 4.24 0.98 10.41
C LEU A 674 5.05 2.25 10.09
N LEU A 675 5.16 2.62 8.81
CA LEU A 675 5.87 3.82 8.39
C LEU A 675 5.21 5.10 8.91
N ILE A 676 3.87 5.17 8.90
CA ILE A 676 3.13 6.31 9.45
C ILE A 676 3.39 6.44 10.96
N ALA A 677 3.24 5.34 11.69
CA ALA A 677 3.46 5.33 13.13
C ALA A 677 4.92 5.69 13.49
N ALA A 678 5.91 5.13 12.81
CA ALA A 678 7.33 5.41 13.05
C ALA A 678 7.66 6.89 12.80
N ALA A 679 7.17 7.47 11.70
CA ALA A 679 7.37 8.90 11.40
C ALA A 679 6.72 9.78 12.48
N MET A 680 5.48 9.50 12.87
CA MET A 680 4.78 10.23 13.92
C MET A 680 5.47 10.08 15.28
N MET A 681 5.93 8.89 15.64
CA MET A 681 6.63 8.63 16.90
C MET A 681 7.98 9.36 16.99
N CYS A 682 8.60 9.69 15.85
CA CYS A 682 9.82 10.49 15.76
C CYS A 682 9.51 11.99 15.69
N ALA A 683 8.83 12.43 14.63
CA ALA A 683 8.62 13.84 14.31
C ALA A 683 7.43 14.47 15.04
N GLY A 684 6.57 13.65 15.67
CA GLY A 684 5.38 14.13 16.38
C GLY A 684 4.25 14.56 15.45
N TRP A 685 3.47 15.53 15.90
CA TRP A 685 2.29 16.07 15.23
C TRP A 685 2.15 17.56 15.52
N ASP A 686 1.24 18.24 14.84
CA ASP A 686 0.99 19.67 15.05
C ASP A 686 0.73 19.99 16.52
N GLY A 687 1.48 20.95 17.06
CA GLY A 687 1.42 21.36 18.44
C GLY A 687 2.15 20.46 19.44
N ASN A 688 2.82 19.40 18.99
CA ASN A 688 3.71 18.61 19.86
C ASN A 688 5.07 19.29 19.99
N GLU A 689 5.56 19.43 21.22
CA GLU A 689 6.87 20.01 21.55
C GLU A 689 7.88 18.95 22.06
N ILE A 690 7.44 17.70 22.22
CA ILE A 690 8.27 16.61 22.74
C ILE A 690 9.07 16.05 21.57
N ASP A 691 10.38 16.00 21.70
CA ASP A 691 11.25 15.30 20.76
C ASP A 691 11.02 13.79 20.86
N THR A 692 10.92 13.11 19.71
CA THR A 692 10.64 11.65 19.62
C THR A 692 9.51 11.19 20.59
N PRO A 693 8.28 11.75 20.48
CA PRO A 693 7.23 11.59 21.49
C PRO A 693 6.72 10.15 21.64
N GLY A 694 6.92 9.31 20.65
CA GLY A 694 6.50 7.92 20.68
C GLY A 694 7.51 6.94 21.28
N PHE A 695 8.68 7.41 21.75
CA PHE A 695 9.73 6.54 22.32
C PHE A 695 10.01 6.86 23.78
N PRO A 696 10.20 5.83 24.65
CA PRO A 696 10.55 6.02 26.05
C PRO A 696 11.82 6.88 26.24
N LYS A 697 11.85 7.69 27.33
CA LYS A 697 12.96 8.60 27.67
C LYS A 697 13.86 8.05 28.78
N ASP A 698 13.85 6.74 28.97
CA ASP A 698 14.64 6.03 29.96
C ASP A 698 16.09 5.72 29.52
N GLY A 699 16.46 6.14 28.30
CA GLY A 699 17.77 5.93 27.70
C GLY A 699 17.90 4.63 26.90
N THR A 700 16.87 3.78 26.84
CA THR A 700 16.88 2.54 26.04
C THR A 700 16.63 2.80 24.56
N TRP A 701 15.83 3.84 24.24
CA TRP A 701 15.51 4.27 22.88
C TRP A 701 16.24 5.57 22.54
N ASN A 702 17.47 5.44 22.09
CA ASN A 702 18.24 6.56 21.55
C ASN A 702 18.04 6.61 20.03
N VAL A 703 16.96 7.29 19.60
CA VAL A 703 16.51 7.33 18.21
C VAL A 703 17.08 8.57 17.54
N GLN A 704 17.73 8.39 16.39
CA GLN A 704 18.12 9.48 15.49
C GLN A 704 17.18 9.48 14.27
N TRP A 705 16.79 10.67 13.83
CA TRP A 705 15.96 10.80 12.63
C TRP A 705 16.27 12.09 11.86
N GLU A 706 16.03 12.09 10.56
CA GLU A 706 16.22 13.21 9.64
C GLU A 706 15.01 13.33 8.70
N ASP A 707 14.70 14.55 8.30
CA ASP A 707 13.79 14.92 7.22
C ASP A 707 12.37 14.31 7.27
N LEU A 708 11.89 13.90 8.43
CA LEU A 708 10.51 13.50 8.64
C LEU A 708 9.61 14.74 8.82
N VAL A 709 8.35 14.63 8.39
CA VAL A 709 7.35 15.69 8.50
C VAL A 709 6.35 15.35 9.61
N PRO A 710 6.04 16.29 10.53
CA PRO A 710 5.03 16.07 11.55
C PRO A 710 3.64 15.77 10.96
N MET A 711 2.92 14.87 11.62
CA MET A 711 1.54 14.56 11.28
C MET A 711 0.59 15.74 11.63
N PRO A 712 -0.57 15.90 10.98
CA PRO A 712 -1.60 16.85 11.41
C PRO A 712 -2.04 16.66 12.86
#